data_f216d6c94d8d8cb9410cc8290c011b99
#
_entry.id   f216d6c94d8d8cb9410cc8290c011b99
#
_cell.length_a   1.000
_cell.length_b   1.000
_cell.length_c   1.000
_cell.angle_alpha   90.00
_cell.angle_beta   90.00
_cell.angle_gamma   90.00
#
_symmetry.space_group_name_H-M   'P 1'
#
loop_
_entity.id
_entity.type
_entity.pdbx_description
1 polymer ?
#
loop_
_entity_poly.entity_id
_entity_poly.type
_entity_poly.pdbx_seq_one_letter_code
_entity_poly.pdbx_strand_id
1 'polypeptide(L)'
;MRTPSLRLLLPLLVAACGGPKPDETPGEEDSGGEPDRVWDCVLTPDPVPDYGLEVGCRADYDLLAADPLDASIPGAQSSKTIIDRVDGNALYFTNSELYPIHYEFASQFLSGGDLPIVGDLGSFNATEYYSPDRRFILGAVTYYEEPAAWVYEISPYDTADADMITLAYRSIAASSYFGGELLFHPTSEAVNAVAAGLPPDVKQISTAELFAGITYQPLNLGRSMGQLRFYRSTEVEDFVNYREIVVLDKIPNDISIVAGTITAEFQTPLAHINVLAQNRGTPNMALLNAWDDPTLRALEGKWVELVVEGLDWQIREVTEAEAQAWWETSRPEPLDAPAMDTTVTGLWDCEDILDLSLPLGEALRARIPAFGGKGTNMSALVHIGEDVVLEPCFVTPMHYYNNHMETHGLWLRYDELTRAPDWADPRRRAELLAELQAEIMAAPLDPDFLALLIEKIDADFDQAKMRFRSSTNAEDLGNFTGAGLYTSKSGEWDPTGEDLEKTVKEVWASVWNPRAWEEREYWGIDHTRVGMATLSNPTFDGEDANGVAVTGNVFDTSGLEPAFYINAQIGENSVVLPAPGHTTDQILYYYNMPGQPVVYINHSNLIREGDTVMSNAELYALGTALDAIHKFFYEAYGTSGGFYAMDTEFKVVDGEVVMKQARPYPGWNSGG
;
A
#
# COMPACT_ATOMS: atom_id res chain seq x y z
N MET A 1 -29.42 -37.14 -21.49
CA MET A 1 -29.90 -38.50 -21.74
C MET A 1 -29.17 -39.46 -20.83
N ARG A 2 -29.93 -40.18 -20.09
CA ARG A 2 -29.63 -41.32 -19.18
C ARG A 2 -29.30 -40.93 -17.71
N THR A 3 -30.34 -40.91 -16.93
CA THR A 3 -30.39 -41.36 -15.53
C THR A 3 -30.15 -42.87 -15.44
N PRO A 4 -29.72 -43.41 -14.31
CA PRO A 4 -30.73 -44.10 -13.50
C PRO A 4 -30.62 -43.95 -11.97
N SER A 5 -31.78 -43.86 -11.38
CA SER A 5 -32.16 -44.11 -10.00
C SER A 5 -31.84 -45.51 -9.49
N LEU A 6 -31.58 -45.69 -8.20
CA LEU A 6 -31.93 -46.86 -7.41
C LEU A 6 -31.83 -46.54 -5.91
N ARG A 7 -32.91 -46.33 -5.23
CA ARG A 7 -33.82 -47.10 -4.40
C ARG A 7 -33.18 -47.76 -3.18
N LEU A 8 -33.69 -47.27 -2.06
CA LEU A 8 -33.92 -47.87 -0.75
C LEU A 8 -33.92 -49.41 -0.65
N LEU A 9 -33.43 -49.89 0.49
CA LEU A 9 -34.03 -51.02 1.21
C LEU A 9 -33.63 -51.00 2.70
N LEU A 10 -34.63 -50.80 3.58
CA LEU A 10 -34.67 -51.19 4.99
C LEU A 10 -34.96 -52.69 5.09
N PRO A 11 -34.57 -53.38 6.14
CA PRO A 11 -35.57 -54.12 6.92
C PRO A 11 -35.44 -54.05 8.46
N LEU A 12 -36.56 -53.87 8.99
CA LEU A 12 -37.31 -54.30 10.15
C LEU A 12 -36.64 -55.16 11.24
N LEU A 13 -37.06 -54.76 12.46
CA LEU A 13 -37.15 -55.39 13.78
C LEU A 13 -37.39 -56.90 13.85
N VAL A 14 -36.81 -57.45 14.87
CA VAL A 14 -37.55 -58.47 15.76
C VAL A 14 -37.06 -58.28 17.20
N ALA A 15 -38.05 -58.18 18.12
CA ALA A 15 -37.89 -58.16 19.56
C ALA A 15 -38.01 -59.60 20.13
N ALA A 16 -37.31 -59.87 21.21
CA ALA A 16 -37.75 -60.94 22.15
C ALA A 16 -37.19 -60.72 23.57
N CYS A 17 -38.04 -61.00 24.52
CA CYS A 17 -38.05 -60.74 25.97
C CYS A 17 -37.11 -61.59 26.81
N GLY A 18 -36.78 -61.11 28.05
CA GLY A 18 -36.87 -61.88 29.26
C GLY A 18 -35.72 -61.86 30.25
N GLY A 19 -35.79 -61.06 31.30
CA GLY A 19 -35.49 -61.00 32.67
C GLY A 19 -34.41 -61.91 33.34
N PRO A 20 -34.09 -61.81 34.64
CA PRO A 20 -34.07 -60.71 35.59
C PRO A 20 -32.66 -60.48 36.22
N LYS A 21 -32.49 -59.34 36.96
CA LYS A 21 -31.32 -58.86 37.70
C LYS A 21 -30.75 -59.82 38.76
N PRO A 22 -29.46 -59.62 39.15
CA PRO A 22 -29.20 -59.12 40.49
C PRO A 22 -28.31 -57.89 40.57
N ASP A 23 -28.43 -57.24 41.74
CA ASP A 23 -27.74 -56.06 42.22
C ASP A 23 -26.20 -56.04 42.02
N GLU A 24 -25.64 -54.87 41.62
CA GLU A 24 -24.30 -54.54 42.02
C GLU A 24 -24.11 -53.00 42.07
N THR A 25 -23.27 -52.60 42.97
CA THR A 25 -22.74 -51.36 43.47
C THR A 25 -22.32 -50.34 42.40
N PRO A 26 -22.23 -49.00 42.72
CA PRO A 26 -21.88 -47.96 41.78
C PRO A 26 -20.38 -47.97 41.46
N GLY A 27 -20.08 -48.35 40.26
CA GLY A 27 -18.74 -48.22 39.63
C GLY A 27 -18.67 -46.96 38.80
N GLU A 28 -17.52 -46.38 38.80
CA GLU A 28 -17.00 -45.19 38.13
C GLU A 28 -17.70 -44.88 36.81
N GLU A 29 -18.09 -43.59 36.64
CA GLU A 29 -18.47 -43.04 35.35
C GLU A 29 -17.26 -43.11 34.40
N ASP A 30 -17.31 -44.09 33.51
CA ASP A 30 -16.44 -44.16 32.34
C ASP A 30 -16.81 -42.98 31.43
N SER A 31 -15.96 -41.98 31.40
CA SER A 31 -16.01 -40.90 30.40
C SER A 31 -15.70 -41.54 29.04
N GLY A 32 -16.73 -42.02 28.36
CA GLY A 32 -16.65 -42.52 27.00
C GLY A 32 -16.19 -41.42 26.06
N GLY A 33 -14.89 -41.24 25.95
CA GLY A 33 -14.28 -40.55 24.82
C GLY A 33 -14.61 -41.35 23.56
N GLU A 34 -15.18 -40.72 22.55
CA GLU A 34 -15.24 -41.31 21.21
C GLU A 34 -13.83 -41.80 20.86
N PRO A 35 -13.68 -42.97 20.23
CA PRO A 35 -12.35 -43.42 19.80
C PRO A 35 -11.76 -42.39 18.85
N ASP A 36 -10.51 -41.98 19.12
CA ASP A 36 -9.76 -41.07 18.28
C ASP A 36 -9.92 -41.47 16.80
N ARG A 37 -10.48 -40.56 16.00
CA ARG A 37 -10.69 -40.80 14.57
C ARG A 37 -9.32 -41.03 13.91
N VAL A 38 -9.15 -42.17 13.27
CA VAL A 38 -7.96 -42.43 12.43
C VAL A 38 -8.17 -41.69 11.11
N TRP A 39 -7.24 -40.81 10.83
CA TRP A 39 -7.25 -40.00 9.62
C TRP A 39 -6.39 -40.65 8.53
N ASP A 40 -6.97 -40.82 7.33
CA ASP A 40 -6.26 -41.27 6.12
C ASP A 40 -6.44 -40.22 5.00
N CYS A 41 -5.49 -40.10 4.07
CA CYS A 41 -5.60 -39.22 2.91
C CYS A 41 -6.86 -39.59 2.09
N VAL A 42 -7.64 -38.58 1.71
CA VAL A 42 -8.92 -38.74 0.99
C VAL A 42 -8.89 -38.16 -0.42
N LEU A 43 -7.90 -37.32 -0.75
CA LEU A 43 -7.75 -36.72 -2.07
C LEU A 43 -6.70 -37.43 -2.91
N THR A 44 -6.83 -37.32 -4.23
CA THR A 44 -5.89 -37.89 -5.21
C THR A 44 -5.32 -36.79 -6.08
N PRO A 45 -4.03 -36.84 -6.44
CA PRO A 45 -3.40 -35.79 -7.26
C PRO A 45 -3.78 -35.84 -8.76
N ASP A 46 -4.46 -36.90 -9.23
CA ASP A 46 -4.85 -37.05 -10.61
C ASP A 46 -6.30 -37.57 -10.71
N PRO A 47 -7.26 -36.76 -11.20
CA PRO A 47 -7.08 -35.32 -11.53
C PRO A 47 -6.86 -34.48 -10.28
N VAL A 48 -6.18 -33.31 -10.43
CA VAL A 48 -6.03 -32.34 -9.36
C VAL A 48 -7.41 -31.93 -8.86
N PRO A 49 -7.68 -32.01 -7.55
CA PRO A 49 -9.00 -31.72 -6.99
C PRO A 49 -9.31 -30.22 -7.00
N ASP A 50 -10.53 -29.86 -7.37
CA ASP A 50 -11.03 -28.50 -7.23
C ASP A 50 -11.27 -28.11 -5.77
N TYR A 51 -11.63 -29.09 -4.93
CA TYR A 51 -11.87 -28.92 -3.49
C TYR A 51 -11.87 -30.26 -2.73
N GLY A 52 -11.82 -30.18 -1.42
CA GLY A 52 -12.06 -31.26 -0.50
C GLY A 52 -13.19 -30.94 0.48
N LEU A 53 -13.96 -31.96 0.92
CA LEU A 53 -14.91 -31.82 2.03
C LEU A 53 -14.25 -32.18 3.37
N GLU A 54 -13.14 -32.87 3.31
CA GLU A 54 -12.27 -33.26 4.42
C GLU A 54 -10.82 -33.18 3.99
N VAL A 55 -9.94 -32.94 4.95
CA VAL A 55 -8.48 -32.97 4.80
C VAL A 55 -7.95 -34.03 5.75
N GLY A 56 -7.68 -35.23 5.25
CA GLY A 56 -7.31 -36.37 6.06
C GLY A 56 -5.82 -36.52 6.36
N CYS A 57 -4.96 -35.81 5.62
CA CYS A 57 -3.51 -35.84 5.81
C CYS A 57 -2.84 -34.58 5.23
N ARG A 58 -1.54 -34.43 5.48
CA ARG A 58 -0.77 -33.29 4.94
C ARG A 58 -0.78 -33.25 3.41
N ALA A 59 -0.71 -34.39 2.73
CA ALA A 59 -0.72 -34.45 1.27
C ALA A 59 -2.07 -33.96 0.68
N ASP A 60 -3.21 -34.20 1.37
CA ASP A 60 -4.49 -33.64 0.94
C ASP A 60 -4.48 -32.12 1.01
N TYR A 61 -3.92 -31.58 2.10
CA TYR A 61 -3.80 -30.14 2.27
C TYR A 61 -2.90 -29.50 1.21
N ASP A 62 -1.73 -30.09 0.93
CA ASP A 62 -0.78 -29.60 -0.06
C ASP A 62 -1.35 -29.61 -1.50
N LEU A 63 -2.38 -30.42 -1.77
CA LEU A 63 -3.10 -30.40 -3.06
C LEU A 63 -4.09 -29.24 -3.19
N LEU A 64 -4.48 -28.62 -2.10
CA LEU A 64 -5.49 -27.55 -2.05
C LEU A 64 -4.90 -26.19 -1.70
N ALA A 65 -3.74 -26.18 -1.04
CA ALA A 65 -3.10 -24.97 -0.56
C ALA A 65 -2.25 -24.30 -1.65
N ALA A 66 -2.15 -22.99 -1.58
CA ALA A 66 -1.27 -22.16 -2.38
C ALA A 66 -0.55 -21.15 -1.47
N ASP A 67 0.42 -20.45 -2.01
CA ASP A 67 1.00 -19.30 -1.33
C ASP A 67 -0.11 -18.28 -1.02
N PRO A 68 -0.18 -17.72 0.20
CA PRO A 68 -1.17 -16.69 0.49
C PRO A 68 -0.97 -15.49 -0.43
N LEU A 69 -2.07 -14.80 -0.77
CA LEU A 69 -2.03 -13.57 -1.58
C LEU A 69 -1.18 -12.47 -0.89
N ASP A 70 -1.10 -12.51 0.43
CA ASP A 70 -0.17 -11.69 1.24
C ASP A 70 1.00 -12.56 1.71
N ALA A 71 2.05 -12.63 0.91
CA ALA A 71 3.23 -13.46 1.14
C ALA A 71 4.21 -12.87 2.19
N SER A 72 3.73 -12.07 3.14
CA SER A 72 4.59 -11.40 4.13
C SER A 72 5.24 -12.35 5.15
N ILE A 73 4.86 -13.65 5.15
CA ILE A 73 5.37 -14.64 6.10
C ILE A 73 5.92 -15.85 5.34
N PRO A 74 7.23 -16.14 5.51
CA PRO A 74 7.86 -17.27 4.86
C PRO A 74 7.22 -18.60 5.25
N GLY A 75 7.05 -19.50 4.27
CA GLY A 75 6.56 -20.86 4.50
C GLY A 75 5.09 -20.95 4.89
N ALA A 76 4.31 -19.89 4.71
CA ALA A 76 2.86 -19.96 4.84
C ALA A 76 2.26 -20.61 3.59
N GLN A 77 1.33 -21.56 3.81
CA GLN A 77 0.54 -22.19 2.76
C GLN A 77 -0.93 -22.10 3.16
N SER A 78 -1.82 -21.68 2.27
CA SER A 78 -3.21 -21.37 2.61
C SER A 78 -4.19 -22.04 1.67
N SER A 79 -5.20 -22.73 2.24
CA SER A 79 -6.39 -23.21 1.53
C SER A 79 -7.60 -22.39 1.99
N LYS A 80 -8.31 -21.77 1.03
CA LYS A 80 -9.54 -21.04 1.34
C LYS A 80 -10.64 -21.99 1.75
N THR A 81 -11.50 -21.52 2.66
CA THR A 81 -12.64 -22.29 3.17
C THR A 81 -13.95 -21.56 2.95
N ILE A 82 -14.96 -22.29 2.57
CA ILE A 82 -16.34 -21.80 2.41
C ILE A 82 -17.29 -22.70 3.18
N ILE A 83 -18.15 -22.10 4.01
CA ILE A 83 -19.31 -22.82 4.58
C ILE A 83 -20.57 -22.28 3.94
N ASP A 84 -21.33 -23.14 3.27
CA ASP A 84 -22.62 -22.77 2.67
C ASP A 84 -23.75 -23.01 3.70
N ARG A 85 -24.27 -21.92 4.29
CA ARG A 85 -25.32 -21.95 5.32
C ARG A 85 -26.68 -22.41 4.79
N VAL A 86 -26.93 -22.34 3.49
CA VAL A 86 -28.16 -22.79 2.86
C VAL A 86 -28.10 -24.26 2.44
N ASP A 87 -26.89 -24.83 2.35
CA ASP A 87 -26.67 -26.26 2.10
C ASP A 87 -26.26 -27.01 3.37
N GLY A 88 -27.00 -26.82 4.45
CA GLY A 88 -26.77 -27.53 5.70
C GLY A 88 -25.44 -27.25 6.40
N ASN A 89 -24.84 -26.12 6.16
CA ASN A 89 -23.49 -25.72 6.59
C ASN A 89 -22.38 -26.62 5.99
N ALA A 90 -22.53 -27.00 4.73
CA ALA A 90 -21.50 -27.76 4.02
C ALA A 90 -20.20 -26.98 3.97
N LEU A 91 -19.10 -27.62 4.41
CA LEU A 91 -17.75 -27.04 4.38
C LEU A 91 -17.02 -27.49 3.11
N TYR A 92 -16.33 -26.56 2.48
CA TYR A 92 -15.44 -26.77 1.34
C TYR A 92 -14.07 -26.21 1.65
N PHE A 93 -13.02 -27.04 1.52
CA PHE A 93 -11.62 -26.60 1.41
C PHE A 93 -11.33 -26.45 -0.07
N THR A 94 -11.17 -25.23 -0.56
CA THR A 94 -11.02 -24.98 -1.98
C THR A 94 -9.56 -25.05 -2.42
N ASN A 95 -9.32 -25.45 -3.65
CA ASN A 95 -8.00 -25.38 -4.24
C ASN A 95 -7.64 -23.91 -4.52
N SER A 96 -6.78 -23.33 -3.68
CA SER A 96 -6.44 -21.90 -3.73
C SER A 96 -5.52 -21.54 -4.90
N GLU A 97 -4.86 -22.50 -5.53
CA GLU A 97 -4.12 -22.31 -6.77
C GLU A 97 -5.08 -22.12 -7.95
N LEU A 98 -6.15 -22.91 -8.00
CA LEU A 98 -7.15 -22.87 -9.09
C LEU A 98 -8.20 -21.76 -8.86
N TYR A 99 -8.51 -21.46 -7.61
CA TYR A 99 -9.55 -20.51 -7.18
C TYR A 99 -8.96 -19.52 -6.17
N PRO A 100 -8.16 -18.54 -6.63
CA PRO A 100 -7.50 -17.57 -5.74
C PRO A 100 -8.47 -16.70 -4.94
N ILE A 101 -9.74 -16.58 -5.36
CA ILE A 101 -10.78 -15.88 -4.62
C ILE A 101 -12.01 -16.77 -4.37
N HIS A 102 -12.71 -16.58 -3.26
CA HIS A 102 -13.90 -17.37 -2.89
C HIS A 102 -15.01 -17.31 -3.93
N TYR A 103 -15.18 -16.15 -4.60
CA TYR A 103 -16.20 -15.94 -5.63
C TYR A 103 -16.08 -16.90 -6.80
N GLU A 104 -14.86 -17.14 -7.30
CA GLU A 104 -14.63 -18.02 -8.44
C GLU A 104 -15.12 -19.44 -8.15
N PHE A 105 -14.77 -19.96 -6.98
CA PHE A 105 -15.26 -21.25 -6.55
C PHE A 105 -16.79 -21.26 -6.34
N ALA A 106 -17.31 -20.27 -5.58
CA ALA A 106 -18.73 -20.21 -5.26
C ALA A 106 -19.61 -20.06 -6.51
N SER A 107 -19.21 -19.23 -7.46
CA SER A 107 -19.93 -19.03 -8.73
C SER A 107 -19.95 -20.28 -9.61
N GLN A 108 -18.87 -21.07 -9.58
CA GLN A 108 -18.74 -22.26 -10.40
C GLN A 108 -19.42 -23.49 -9.78
N PHE A 109 -19.28 -23.71 -8.48
CA PHE A 109 -19.70 -24.96 -7.82
C PHE A 109 -20.92 -24.80 -6.94
N LEU A 110 -21.20 -23.61 -6.41
CA LEU A 110 -22.26 -23.36 -5.45
C LEU A 110 -23.40 -22.49 -6.02
N SER A 111 -23.51 -22.39 -7.34
CA SER A 111 -24.47 -21.53 -8.04
C SER A 111 -25.36 -22.33 -8.97
N GLY A 112 -26.68 -22.25 -8.79
CA GLY A 112 -27.67 -22.89 -9.66
C GLY A 112 -28.02 -24.34 -9.27
N GLY A 113 -28.84 -25.01 -10.06
CA GLY A 113 -29.42 -26.30 -9.71
C GLY A 113 -30.43 -26.15 -8.57
N ASP A 114 -30.21 -26.84 -7.45
CA ASP A 114 -31.04 -26.72 -6.25
C ASP A 114 -30.56 -25.60 -5.31
N LEU A 115 -29.39 -24.98 -5.60
CA LEU A 115 -28.79 -23.90 -4.81
C LEU A 115 -29.16 -22.51 -5.39
N PRO A 116 -29.22 -21.48 -4.54
CA PRO A 116 -29.41 -20.10 -5.01
C PRO A 116 -28.30 -19.69 -6.00
N ILE A 117 -28.65 -18.84 -6.96
CA ILE A 117 -27.68 -18.25 -7.90
C ILE A 117 -26.74 -17.32 -7.12
N VAL A 118 -25.45 -17.52 -7.27
CA VAL A 118 -24.42 -16.56 -6.85
C VAL A 118 -24.44 -15.39 -7.84
N GLY A 119 -24.56 -14.16 -7.32
CA GLY A 119 -24.60 -12.94 -8.12
C GLY A 119 -23.26 -12.64 -8.81
N ASP A 120 -23.09 -11.43 -9.30
CA ASP A 120 -21.80 -10.95 -9.76
C ASP A 120 -20.82 -10.78 -8.56
N LEU A 121 -19.54 -10.62 -8.86
CA LEU A 121 -18.48 -10.47 -7.85
C LEU A 121 -18.76 -9.32 -6.88
N GLY A 122 -19.23 -8.17 -7.40
CA GLY A 122 -19.53 -7.03 -6.56
C GLY A 122 -20.64 -7.31 -5.57
N SER A 123 -21.74 -7.93 -6.02
CA SER A 123 -22.84 -8.35 -5.16
C SER A 123 -22.40 -9.43 -4.16
N PHE A 124 -21.55 -10.36 -4.58
CA PHE A 124 -20.99 -11.38 -3.71
C PHE A 124 -20.18 -10.76 -2.57
N ASN A 125 -19.23 -9.89 -2.88
CA ASN A 125 -18.40 -9.25 -1.87
C ASN A 125 -19.23 -8.40 -0.90
N ALA A 126 -20.16 -7.58 -1.41
CA ALA A 126 -21.03 -6.75 -0.59
C ALA A 126 -21.93 -7.56 0.37
N THR A 127 -22.29 -8.78 -0.02
CA THR A 127 -23.17 -9.63 0.78
C THR A 127 -22.39 -10.56 1.68
N GLU A 128 -21.40 -11.28 1.14
CA GLU A 128 -20.82 -12.43 1.83
C GLU A 128 -19.72 -12.05 2.83
N TYR A 129 -19.18 -10.83 2.75
CA TYR A 129 -18.25 -10.31 3.76
C TYR A 129 -18.93 -9.39 4.79
N TYR A 130 -20.07 -8.75 4.44
CA TYR A 130 -20.62 -7.66 5.27
C TYR A 130 -22.05 -7.90 5.78
N SER A 131 -22.85 -8.77 5.14
CA SER A 131 -24.22 -8.99 5.59
C SER A 131 -24.28 -9.93 6.79
N PRO A 132 -25.07 -9.64 7.84
CA PRO A 132 -25.34 -10.60 8.90
C PRO A 132 -26.14 -11.81 8.41
N ASP A 133 -26.91 -11.64 7.32
CA ASP A 133 -27.71 -12.71 6.70
C ASP A 133 -26.99 -13.37 5.51
N ARG A 134 -25.65 -13.21 5.42
CA ARG A 134 -24.81 -13.81 4.36
C ARG A 134 -25.07 -15.30 4.20
N ARG A 135 -24.95 -15.78 2.99
CA ARG A 135 -25.06 -17.21 2.67
C ARG A 135 -23.79 -17.96 3.06
N PHE A 136 -22.64 -17.39 2.76
CA PHE A 136 -21.35 -18.03 2.97
C PHE A 136 -20.63 -17.47 4.19
N ILE A 137 -19.96 -18.36 4.94
CA ILE A 137 -18.90 -17.96 5.87
C ILE A 137 -17.59 -18.25 5.17
N LEU A 138 -16.83 -17.21 4.93
CA LEU A 138 -15.60 -17.22 4.14
C LEU A 138 -14.39 -17.16 5.07
N GLY A 139 -13.33 -17.88 4.71
CA GLY A 139 -12.10 -17.85 5.48
C GLY A 139 -10.99 -18.64 4.80
N ALA A 140 -9.90 -18.84 5.50
CA ALA A 140 -8.78 -19.64 5.05
C ALA A 140 -8.19 -20.43 6.21
N VAL A 141 -7.66 -21.60 5.91
CA VAL A 141 -6.78 -22.33 6.83
C VAL A 141 -5.39 -22.19 6.29
N THR A 142 -4.51 -21.59 7.08
CA THR A 142 -3.12 -21.38 6.78
C THR A 142 -2.24 -22.25 7.66
N TYR A 143 -1.31 -22.97 7.06
CA TYR A 143 -0.24 -23.62 7.78
C TYR A 143 1.00 -22.74 7.75
N TYR A 144 1.49 -22.35 8.90
CA TYR A 144 2.73 -21.62 9.07
C TYR A 144 3.84 -22.60 9.46
N GLU A 145 4.86 -22.78 8.61
CA GLU A 145 5.98 -23.70 8.89
C GLU A 145 6.74 -23.30 10.16
N GLU A 146 6.95 -22.02 10.34
CA GLU A 146 7.40 -21.41 11.58
C GLU A 146 6.27 -20.54 12.12
N PRO A 147 5.60 -20.84 13.18
CA PRO A 147 5.91 -21.71 14.32
C PRO A 147 5.34 -23.15 14.25
N ALA A 148 5.10 -23.72 13.09
CA ALA A 148 4.44 -25.01 12.89
C ALA A 148 2.97 -25.03 13.36
N ALA A 149 2.21 -24.00 12.99
CA ALA A 149 0.84 -23.78 13.46
C ALA A 149 -0.18 -23.89 12.32
N TRP A 150 -1.31 -24.52 12.63
CA TRP A 150 -2.53 -24.52 11.81
C TRP A 150 -3.44 -23.40 12.27
N VAL A 151 -3.76 -22.48 11.37
CA VAL A 151 -4.47 -21.25 11.74
C VAL A 151 -5.67 -21.03 10.82
N TYR A 152 -6.85 -20.83 11.41
CA TYR A 152 -8.03 -20.35 10.70
C TYR A 152 -8.11 -18.85 10.81
N GLU A 153 -8.33 -18.20 9.68
CA GLU A 153 -8.37 -16.74 9.52
C GLU A 153 -9.58 -16.35 8.68
N ILE A 154 -10.13 -15.18 8.98
CA ILE A 154 -11.09 -14.48 8.11
C ILE A 154 -10.48 -13.19 7.62
N SER A 155 -11.01 -12.62 6.54
CA SER A 155 -10.49 -11.35 6.01
C SER A 155 -10.56 -10.24 7.07
N PRO A 156 -9.57 -9.32 7.10
CA PRO A 156 -9.52 -8.24 8.10
C PRO A 156 -10.77 -7.34 8.12
N TYR A 157 -11.46 -7.27 7.00
CA TYR A 157 -12.69 -6.50 6.80
C TYR A 157 -13.98 -7.32 6.92
N ASP A 158 -13.88 -8.63 7.20
CA ASP A 158 -15.05 -9.48 7.36
C ASP A 158 -15.80 -9.14 8.66
N THR A 159 -17.12 -9.00 8.56
CA THR A 159 -18.01 -8.67 9.69
C THR A 159 -18.70 -9.91 10.29
N ALA A 160 -18.10 -11.09 10.13
CA ALA A 160 -18.60 -12.32 10.75
C ALA A 160 -18.69 -12.18 12.26
N ASP A 161 -19.82 -12.58 12.83
CA ASP A 161 -20.02 -12.58 14.27
C ASP A 161 -19.39 -13.81 14.96
N ALA A 162 -19.42 -13.82 16.28
CA ALA A 162 -18.83 -14.91 17.08
C ALA A 162 -19.46 -16.29 16.79
N ASP A 163 -20.75 -16.34 16.45
CA ASP A 163 -21.44 -17.60 16.13
C ASP A 163 -20.98 -18.12 14.76
N MET A 164 -20.79 -17.26 13.77
CA MET A 164 -20.27 -17.61 12.45
C MET A 164 -18.83 -18.11 12.54
N ILE A 165 -17.95 -17.39 13.25
CA ILE A 165 -16.56 -17.82 13.46
C ILE A 165 -16.50 -19.15 14.20
N THR A 166 -17.32 -19.32 15.24
CA THR A 166 -17.39 -20.57 16.01
C THR A 166 -17.86 -21.73 15.16
N LEU A 167 -18.88 -21.52 14.31
CA LEU A 167 -19.37 -22.54 13.39
C LEU A 167 -18.28 -22.96 12.41
N ALA A 168 -17.59 -22.00 11.80
CA ALA A 168 -16.53 -22.26 10.84
C ALA A 168 -15.36 -23.01 11.50
N TYR A 169 -14.85 -22.51 12.62
CA TYR A 169 -13.77 -23.15 13.37
C TYR A 169 -14.09 -24.62 13.71
N ARG A 170 -15.26 -24.87 14.26
CA ARG A 170 -15.69 -26.24 14.65
C ARG A 170 -15.87 -27.15 13.43
N SER A 171 -16.42 -26.63 12.34
CA SER A 171 -16.57 -27.39 11.09
C SER A 171 -15.21 -27.78 10.50
N ILE A 172 -14.27 -26.86 10.47
CA ILE A 172 -12.90 -27.11 10.00
C ILE A 172 -12.21 -28.12 10.92
N ALA A 173 -12.27 -27.92 12.24
CA ALA A 173 -11.67 -28.83 13.21
C ALA A 173 -12.23 -30.27 13.11
N ALA A 174 -13.53 -30.42 12.85
CA ALA A 174 -14.17 -31.73 12.69
C ALA A 174 -13.84 -32.43 11.37
N SER A 175 -13.42 -31.66 10.34
CA SER A 175 -13.19 -32.15 8.97
C SER A 175 -11.71 -32.19 8.58
N SER A 176 -10.79 -31.99 9.53
CA SER A 176 -9.34 -31.98 9.25
C SER A 176 -8.56 -32.78 10.28
N TYR A 177 -7.48 -33.45 9.82
CA TYR A 177 -6.57 -34.23 10.67
C TYR A 177 -5.82 -33.36 11.69
N PHE A 178 -5.69 -32.05 11.41
CA PHE A 178 -5.06 -31.05 12.28
C PHE A 178 -6.06 -30.34 13.20
N GLY A 179 -7.33 -30.73 13.19
CA GLY A 179 -8.38 -30.01 13.92
C GLY A 179 -8.14 -29.87 15.42
N GLY A 180 -7.42 -30.81 16.04
CA GLY A 180 -7.03 -30.71 17.45
C GLY A 180 -5.98 -29.63 17.73
N GLU A 181 -5.23 -29.20 16.71
CA GLU A 181 -4.15 -28.20 16.76
C GLU A 181 -4.59 -26.86 16.17
N LEU A 182 -5.80 -26.77 15.58
CA LEU A 182 -6.31 -25.57 14.93
C LEU A 182 -6.40 -24.40 15.92
N LEU A 183 -5.96 -23.23 15.48
CA LEU A 183 -6.03 -21.97 16.20
C LEU A 183 -6.79 -20.94 15.35
N PHE A 184 -7.52 -20.03 15.98
CA PHE A 184 -8.11 -18.88 15.32
C PHE A 184 -7.19 -17.67 15.50
N HIS A 185 -6.85 -16.98 14.41
CA HIS A 185 -6.07 -15.75 14.42
C HIS A 185 -6.96 -14.58 14.01
N PRO A 186 -7.21 -13.59 14.89
CA PRO A 186 -7.92 -12.37 14.54
C PRO A 186 -7.01 -11.45 13.72
N THR A 187 -7.41 -11.17 12.48
CA THR A 187 -6.62 -10.46 11.46
C THR A 187 -6.70 -8.94 11.53
N SER A 188 -7.60 -8.38 12.36
CA SER A 188 -7.77 -6.94 12.56
C SER A 188 -8.29 -6.61 13.95
N GLU A 189 -8.30 -5.33 14.35
CA GLU A 189 -8.89 -4.90 15.62
C GLU A 189 -10.39 -5.23 15.70
N ALA A 190 -11.14 -5.06 14.62
CA ALA A 190 -12.55 -5.39 14.57
C ALA A 190 -12.78 -6.90 14.80
N VAL A 191 -12.01 -7.75 14.12
CA VAL A 191 -12.07 -9.21 14.31
C VAL A 191 -11.60 -9.60 15.71
N ASN A 192 -10.60 -8.91 16.27
CA ASN A 192 -10.11 -9.15 17.63
C ASN A 192 -11.17 -8.79 18.70
N ALA A 193 -11.95 -7.74 18.47
CA ALA A 193 -13.08 -7.39 19.35
C ALA A 193 -14.17 -8.51 19.36
N VAL A 194 -14.46 -9.09 18.20
CA VAL A 194 -15.38 -10.26 18.10
C VAL A 194 -14.77 -11.49 18.76
N ALA A 195 -13.47 -11.72 18.56
CA ALA A 195 -12.74 -12.85 19.10
C ALA A 195 -12.73 -12.90 20.63
N ALA A 196 -12.80 -11.76 21.30
CA ALA A 196 -12.94 -11.70 22.76
C ALA A 196 -14.23 -12.36 23.30
N GLY A 197 -15.25 -12.52 22.45
CA GLY A 197 -16.52 -13.17 22.78
C GLY A 197 -16.61 -14.64 22.39
N LEU A 198 -15.57 -15.24 21.79
CA LEU A 198 -15.59 -16.63 21.33
C LEU A 198 -15.58 -17.63 22.49
N PRO A 199 -16.22 -18.79 22.33
CA PRO A 199 -16.23 -19.82 23.35
C PRO A 199 -14.83 -20.42 23.58
N PRO A 200 -14.55 -20.97 24.79
CA PRO A 200 -13.21 -21.44 25.17
C PRO A 200 -12.65 -22.62 24.34
N ASP A 201 -13.49 -23.33 23.61
CA ASP A 201 -13.06 -24.40 22.70
C ASP A 201 -12.51 -23.86 21.36
N VAL A 202 -12.80 -22.61 21.03
CA VAL A 202 -12.14 -21.90 19.94
C VAL A 202 -10.80 -21.37 20.47
N LYS A 203 -9.75 -22.15 20.26
CA LYS A 203 -8.40 -21.77 20.66
C LYS A 203 -7.93 -20.62 19.78
N GLN A 204 -7.33 -19.63 20.40
CA GLN A 204 -6.87 -18.42 19.71
C GLN A 204 -5.35 -18.29 19.77
N ILE A 205 -4.78 -17.59 18.80
CA ILE A 205 -3.38 -17.16 18.78
C ILE A 205 -3.34 -15.67 18.40
N SER A 206 -2.61 -14.88 19.15
CA SER A 206 -2.37 -13.49 18.79
C SER A 206 -1.31 -13.36 17.68
N THR A 207 -1.35 -12.25 16.95
CA THR A 207 -0.30 -11.90 15.96
C THR A 207 1.10 -11.96 16.57
N ALA A 208 1.26 -11.47 17.81
CA ALA A 208 2.54 -11.47 18.51
C ALA A 208 3.03 -12.89 18.85
N GLU A 209 2.13 -13.81 19.20
CA GLU A 209 2.47 -15.22 19.50
C GLU A 209 2.74 -16.00 18.22
N LEU A 210 1.93 -15.79 17.17
CA LEU A 210 2.10 -16.45 15.88
C LEU A 210 3.48 -16.15 15.27
N PHE A 211 3.98 -14.93 15.45
CA PHE A 211 5.25 -14.47 14.89
C PHE A 211 6.41 -14.43 15.91
N ALA A 212 6.19 -14.89 17.14
CA ALA A 212 7.22 -14.83 18.20
C ALA A 212 8.52 -15.62 17.88
N GLY A 213 8.45 -16.66 17.06
CA GLY A 213 9.59 -17.46 16.61
C GLY A 213 10.24 -16.98 15.32
N ILE A 214 9.58 -16.09 14.58
CA ILE A 214 10.08 -15.61 13.29
C ILE A 214 11.14 -14.54 13.53
N THR A 215 12.34 -14.78 13.03
CA THR A 215 13.45 -13.80 13.08
C THR A 215 13.70 -13.12 11.74
N TYR A 216 13.12 -13.64 10.66
CA TYR A 216 13.28 -13.21 9.29
C TYR A 216 11.92 -12.93 8.65
N GLN A 217 11.77 -11.80 7.97
CA GLN A 217 10.59 -11.42 7.21
C GLN A 217 11.03 -10.95 5.82
N PRO A 218 10.75 -11.71 4.75
CA PRO A 218 10.91 -11.22 3.39
C PRO A 218 9.79 -10.22 3.08
N LEU A 219 10.13 -9.11 2.48
CA LEU A 219 9.18 -8.04 2.16
C LEU A 219 9.17 -7.72 0.67
N ASN A 220 10.35 -7.69 0.06
CA ASN A 220 10.51 -7.64 -1.38
C ASN A 220 11.64 -8.57 -1.80
N LEU A 221 11.29 -9.61 -2.55
CA LEU A 221 12.24 -10.63 -2.99
C LEU A 221 13.17 -10.06 -4.05
N GLY A 222 14.38 -10.58 -4.11
CA GLY A 222 15.29 -10.19 -5.15
C GLY A 222 16.76 -10.32 -4.77
N ARG A 223 17.60 -9.88 -5.69
CA ARG A 223 19.05 -9.91 -5.57
C ARG A 223 19.63 -8.55 -5.89
N SER A 224 20.59 -8.10 -5.08
CA SER A 224 21.32 -6.86 -5.33
C SER A 224 22.76 -6.94 -4.88
N MET A 225 23.57 -5.99 -5.35
CA MET A 225 24.95 -5.81 -4.90
C MET A 225 25.17 -4.35 -4.51
N GLY A 226 25.80 -4.15 -3.34
CA GLY A 226 26.08 -2.83 -2.82
C GLY A 226 27.07 -2.85 -1.68
N GLN A 227 27.46 -1.68 -1.20
CA GLN A 227 28.31 -1.58 -0.03
C GLN A 227 27.46 -1.66 1.24
N LEU A 228 27.73 -2.61 2.13
CA LEU A 228 26.97 -2.79 3.37
C LEU A 228 27.26 -1.64 4.34
N ARG A 229 26.22 -0.95 4.76
CA ARG A 229 26.29 0.19 5.67
C ARG A 229 25.27 0.07 6.79
N PHE A 230 25.63 0.54 7.96
CA PHE A 230 24.75 0.62 9.12
C PHE A 230 24.42 2.08 9.40
N TYR A 231 23.12 2.39 9.41
CA TYR A 231 22.61 3.72 9.73
C TYR A 231 21.53 3.63 10.79
N ARG A 232 21.53 4.57 11.73
CA ARG A 232 20.35 4.75 12.57
C ARG A 232 19.22 5.32 11.71
N SER A 233 18.01 4.89 11.99
CA SER A 233 16.83 5.35 11.24
C SER A 233 16.68 6.89 11.22
N THR A 234 17.22 7.59 12.22
CA THR A 234 17.27 9.05 12.30
C THR A 234 18.40 9.70 11.46
N GLU A 235 19.29 8.92 10.87
CA GLU A 235 20.46 9.40 10.12
C GLU A 235 20.37 9.12 8.62
N VAL A 236 19.30 8.44 8.17
CA VAL A 236 19.18 7.85 6.83
C VAL A 236 18.85 8.88 5.74
N GLU A 237 18.30 10.05 6.13
CA GLU A 237 17.71 10.98 5.17
C GLU A 237 18.74 11.66 4.27
N ASP A 238 20.00 11.82 4.71
CA ASP A 238 20.94 12.73 4.06
C ASP A 238 22.04 12.05 3.21
N PHE A 239 22.36 10.76 3.41
CA PHE A 239 23.62 10.21 2.90
C PHE A 239 23.55 8.84 2.21
N VAL A 240 22.39 8.18 2.19
CA VAL A 240 22.25 6.87 1.55
C VAL A 240 22.09 7.02 0.03
N ASN A 241 22.60 6.05 -0.70
CA ASN A 241 22.54 6.05 -2.16
C ASN A 241 22.25 4.65 -2.72
N TYR A 242 21.91 4.60 -3.99
CA TYR A 242 21.51 3.38 -4.70
C TYR A 242 22.61 2.30 -4.81
N ARG A 243 23.83 2.55 -4.32
CA ARG A 243 24.93 1.57 -4.29
C ARG A 243 25.18 1.01 -2.90
N GLU A 244 24.33 1.35 -1.94
CA GLU A 244 24.45 0.87 -0.57
C GLU A 244 23.34 -0.12 -0.24
N ILE A 245 23.69 -1.19 0.45
CA ILE A 245 22.78 -2.07 1.17
C ILE A 245 22.78 -1.59 2.62
N VAL A 246 21.63 -1.16 3.12
CA VAL A 246 21.54 -0.52 4.43
C VAL A 246 20.98 -1.44 5.49
N VAL A 247 21.62 -1.49 6.65
CA VAL A 247 21.11 -2.13 7.87
C VAL A 247 20.64 -1.01 8.79
N LEU A 248 19.35 -1.05 9.17
CA LEU A 248 18.69 -0.02 9.96
C LEU A 248 18.29 -0.55 11.33
N ASP A 249 18.54 0.25 12.38
CA ASP A 249 18.15 -0.12 13.76
C ASP A 249 16.64 -0.16 13.95
N LYS A 250 15.88 0.63 13.18
CA LYS A 250 14.43 0.74 13.16
C LYS A 250 13.93 1.00 11.76
N ILE A 251 12.62 0.90 11.59
CA ILE A 251 11.94 1.27 10.36
C ILE A 251 11.96 2.80 10.23
N PRO A 252 12.64 3.36 9.19
CA PRO A 252 12.57 4.78 8.93
C PRO A 252 11.21 5.13 8.30
N ASN A 253 10.77 6.34 8.52
CA ASN A 253 9.55 6.85 7.89
C ASN A 253 9.71 6.97 6.38
N ASP A 254 10.94 7.25 5.91
CA ASP A 254 11.26 7.43 4.50
C ASP A 254 12.74 7.11 4.25
N ILE A 255 13.08 6.74 3.02
CA ILE A 255 14.45 6.41 2.62
C ILE A 255 14.68 6.73 1.13
N SER A 256 15.86 7.25 0.81
CA SER A 256 16.35 7.34 -0.58
C SER A 256 16.47 5.97 -1.23
N ILE A 257 16.67 5.96 -2.55
CA ILE A 257 16.97 4.71 -3.25
C ILE A 257 18.26 4.09 -2.71
N VAL A 258 18.15 2.82 -2.33
CA VAL A 258 19.27 1.98 -1.89
C VAL A 258 19.28 0.67 -2.67
N ALA A 259 20.43 -0.02 -2.70
CA ALA A 259 20.53 -1.32 -3.36
C ALA A 259 19.76 -2.41 -2.60
N GLY A 260 19.61 -2.30 -1.30
CA GLY A 260 18.87 -3.26 -0.48
C GLY A 260 18.64 -2.72 0.92
N THR A 261 17.59 -3.23 1.58
CA THR A 261 17.21 -2.80 2.94
C THR A 261 17.10 -4.00 3.88
N ILE A 262 17.72 -3.88 5.04
CA ILE A 262 17.63 -4.83 6.15
C ILE A 262 17.23 -4.04 7.39
N THR A 263 16.03 -4.25 7.93
CA THR A 263 15.58 -3.61 9.17
C THR A 263 15.70 -4.55 10.36
N ALA A 264 16.07 -4.03 11.54
CA ALA A 264 16.13 -4.80 12.77
C ALA A 264 14.76 -4.99 13.44
N GLU A 265 13.71 -4.44 12.88
CA GLU A 265 12.31 -4.56 13.31
C GLU A 265 11.46 -5.03 12.12
N PHE A 266 10.39 -5.80 12.39
CA PHE A 266 9.45 -6.21 11.37
C PHE A 266 8.68 -5.01 10.81
N GLN A 267 8.46 -5.03 9.50
CA GLN A 267 7.70 -4.01 8.78
C GLN A 267 6.26 -4.49 8.54
N THR A 268 5.32 -3.56 8.54
CA THR A 268 3.99 -3.86 8.00
C THR A 268 4.06 -3.85 6.46
N PRO A 269 3.23 -4.65 5.77
CA PRO A 269 3.19 -4.69 4.30
C PRO A 269 2.99 -3.32 3.66
N LEU A 270 2.25 -2.44 4.31
CA LEU A 270 1.96 -1.07 3.87
C LEU A 270 2.91 -0.01 4.47
N ALA A 271 3.97 -0.42 5.17
CA ALA A 271 5.00 0.53 5.57
C ALA A 271 5.56 1.25 4.35
N HIS A 272 5.71 2.56 4.42
CA HIS A 272 6.15 3.38 3.28
C HIS A 272 7.47 2.88 2.67
N ILE A 273 8.41 2.46 3.50
CA ILE A 273 9.68 1.85 3.04
C ILE A 273 9.46 0.58 2.21
N ASN A 274 8.47 -0.25 2.58
CA ASN A 274 8.16 -1.47 1.83
C ASN A 274 7.51 -1.14 0.48
N VAL A 275 6.56 -0.24 0.45
CA VAL A 275 5.95 0.25 -0.80
C VAL A 275 7.01 0.84 -1.73
N LEU A 276 7.93 1.64 -1.21
CA LEU A 276 9.05 2.18 -1.98
C LEU A 276 9.96 1.08 -2.52
N ALA A 277 10.29 0.08 -1.69
CA ALA A 277 11.13 -1.04 -2.10
C ALA A 277 10.48 -1.86 -3.22
N GLN A 278 9.18 -2.16 -3.11
CA GLN A 278 8.42 -2.86 -4.15
C GLN A 278 8.41 -2.07 -5.47
N ASN A 279 8.09 -0.79 -5.43
CA ASN A 279 8.05 0.08 -6.61
C ASN A 279 9.41 0.20 -7.33
N ARG A 280 10.49 0.09 -6.58
CA ARG A 280 11.86 0.21 -7.08
C ARG A 280 12.53 -1.13 -7.41
N GLY A 281 11.86 -2.25 -7.10
CA GLY A 281 12.45 -3.58 -7.20
C GLY A 281 13.65 -3.79 -6.26
N THR A 282 13.71 -3.04 -5.14
CA THR A 282 14.79 -3.11 -4.15
C THR A 282 14.55 -4.29 -3.20
N PRO A 283 15.47 -5.25 -3.07
CA PRO A 283 15.36 -6.30 -2.07
C PRO A 283 15.21 -5.70 -0.68
N ASN A 284 14.13 -6.10 0.03
CA ASN A 284 13.78 -5.59 1.34
C ASN A 284 13.44 -6.74 2.29
N MET A 285 14.05 -6.75 3.45
CA MET A 285 13.77 -7.74 4.49
C MET A 285 13.87 -7.13 5.88
N ALA A 286 13.18 -7.76 6.83
CA ALA A 286 13.46 -7.57 8.24
C ALA A 286 14.17 -8.79 8.81
N LEU A 287 15.15 -8.53 9.66
CA LEU A 287 15.88 -9.56 10.41
C LEU A 287 16.00 -9.06 11.85
N LEU A 288 15.27 -9.69 12.77
CA LEU A 288 15.34 -9.34 14.19
C LEU A 288 16.80 -9.45 14.66
N ASN A 289 17.26 -8.44 15.37
CA ASN A 289 18.63 -8.27 15.83
C ASN A 289 19.69 -8.05 14.72
N ALA A 290 19.29 -7.71 13.48
CA ALA A 290 20.23 -7.39 12.39
C ALA A 290 21.28 -6.36 12.80
N TRP A 291 20.91 -5.40 13.66
CA TRP A 291 21.80 -4.34 14.11
C TRP A 291 23.03 -4.85 14.86
N ASP A 292 22.89 -5.94 15.63
CA ASP A 292 23.94 -6.55 16.43
C ASP A 292 24.42 -7.90 15.85
N ASP A 293 23.93 -8.29 14.66
CA ASP A 293 24.30 -9.54 14.01
C ASP A 293 25.81 -9.56 13.69
N PRO A 294 26.58 -10.53 14.21
CA PRO A 294 28.04 -10.55 14.04
C PRO A 294 28.47 -10.79 12.59
N THR A 295 27.64 -11.46 11.77
CA THR A 295 27.94 -11.73 10.35
C THR A 295 27.79 -10.44 9.55
N LEU A 296 26.70 -9.72 9.75
CA LEU A 296 26.47 -8.43 9.10
C LEU A 296 27.53 -7.40 9.54
N ARG A 297 27.84 -7.33 10.84
CA ARG A 297 28.90 -6.43 11.35
C ARG A 297 30.29 -6.73 10.77
N ALA A 298 30.61 -7.98 10.52
CA ALA A 298 31.88 -8.35 9.90
C ALA A 298 32.00 -7.93 8.43
N LEU A 299 30.87 -7.64 7.80
CA LEU A 299 30.75 -7.20 6.40
C LEU A 299 30.55 -5.68 6.28
N GLU A 300 30.45 -4.94 7.37
CA GLU A 300 30.27 -3.48 7.36
C GLU A 300 31.37 -2.79 6.55
N GLY A 301 30.99 -1.93 5.62
CA GLY A 301 31.89 -1.21 4.72
C GLY A 301 32.41 -2.02 3.52
N LYS A 302 32.09 -3.31 3.43
CA LYS A 302 32.47 -4.17 2.30
C LYS A 302 31.41 -4.17 1.21
N TRP A 303 31.83 -4.48 -0.01
CA TRP A 303 30.91 -4.79 -1.11
C TRP A 303 30.34 -6.19 -0.89
N VAL A 304 29.01 -6.28 -0.95
CA VAL A 304 28.29 -7.54 -0.71
C VAL A 304 27.22 -7.77 -1.77
N GLU A 305 26.88 -9.03 -1.94
CA GLU A 305 25.66 -9.47 -2.60
C GLU A 305 24.65 -9.85 -1.53
N LEU A 306 23.45 -9.30 -1.62
CA LEU A 306 22.29 -9.66 -0.82
C LEU A 306 21.28 -10.37 -1.72
N VAL A 307 20.79 -11.53 -1.26
CA VAL A 307 19.69 -12.28 -1.88
C VAL A 307 18.60 -12.44 -0.84
N VAL A 308 17.39 -11.99 -1.15
CA VAL A 308 16.18 -12.12 -0.32
C VAL A 308 15.26 -13.10 -1.02
N GLU A 309 15.01 -14.24 -0.39
CA GLU A 309 14.13 -15.30 -0.87
C GLU A 309 12.95 -15.48 0.08
N GLY A 310 11.90 -16.20 -0.33
CA GLY A 310 10.70 -16.35 0.48
C GLY A 310 10.94 -17.01 1.84
N LEU A 311 11.87 -17.98 1.91
CA LEU A 311 12.13 -18.77 3.12
C LEU A 311 13.49 -18.48 3.77
N ASP A 312 14.41 -17.81 3.06
CA ASP A 312 15.78 -17.63 3.51
C ASP A 312 16.38 -16.37 2.87
N TRP A 313 17.51 -15.95 3.37
CA TRP A 313 18.31 -14.86 2.82
C TRP A 313 19.78 -15.22 2.84
N GLN A 314 20.53 -14.64 1.91
CA GLN A 314 21.96 -14.88 1.79
C GLN A 314 22.70 -13.56 1.64
N ILE A 315 23.86 -13.46 2.28
CA ILE A 315 24.79 -12.35 2.09
C ILE A 315 26.21 -12.88 1.96
N ARG A 316 26.94 -12.38 0.98
CA ARG A 316 28.35 -12.72 0.79
C ARG A 316 29.16 -11.52 0.36
N GLU A 317 30.45 -11.50 0.73
CA GLU A 317 31.40 -10.52 0.24
C GLU A 317 31.64 -10.70 -1.27
N VAL A 318 31.65 -9.61 -2.01
CA VAL A 318 32.01 -9.54 -3.43
C VAL A 318 33.09 -8.48 -3.66
N THR A 319 33.69 -8.47 -4.84
CA THR A 319 34.59 -7.38 -5.21
C THR A 319 33.82 -6.16 -5.71
N GLU A 320 34.41 -4.98 -5.58
CA GLU A 320 33.85 -3.75 -6.15
C GLU A 320 33.60 -3.89 -7.67
N ALA A 321 34.49 -4.58 -8.37
CA ALA A 321 34.34 -4.82 -9.80
C ALA A 321 33.12 -5.70 -10.13
N GLU A 322 32.81 -6.72 -9.33
CA GLU A 322 31.60 -7.53 -9.46
C GLU A 322 30.36 -6.69 -9.22
N ALA A 323 30.34 -5.89 -8.16
CA ALA A 323 29.23 -5.00 -7.86
C ALA A 323 29.00 -3.96 -8.97
N GLN A 324 30.07 -3.38 -9.52
CA GLN A 324 30.00 -2.45 -10.63
C GLN A 324 29.43 -3.11 -11.88
N ALA A 325 29.93 -4.29 -12.26
CA ALA A 325 29.43 -5.02 -13.43
C ALA A 325 27.95 -5.41 -13.28
N TRP A 326 27.55 -5.83 -12.07
CA TRP A 326 26.15 -6.12 -11.78
C TRP A 326 25.30 -4.87 -11.96
N TRP A 327 25.72 -3.74 -11.38
CA TRP A 327 25.01 -2.47 -11.49
C TRP A 327 24.80 -2.02 -12.94
N GLU A 328 25.84 -2.09 -13.77
CA GLU A 328 25.78 -1.71 -15.19
C GLU A 328 24.76 -2.53 -15.99
N THR A 329 24.50 -3.78 -15.56
CA THR A 329 23.53 -4.68 -16.22
C THR A 329 22.14 -4.64 -15.61
N SER A 330 22.00 -4.19 -14.37
CA SER A 330 20.75 -4.27 -13.58
C SER A 330 20.08 -2.91 -13.36
N ARG A 331 20.78 -1.80 -13.65
CA ARG A 331 20.17 -0.48 -13.53
C ARG A 331 18.99 -0.32 -14.48
N PRO A 332 17.97 0.43 -14.09
CA PRO A 332 16.83 0.68 -14.96
C PRO A 332 17.25 1.40 -16.25
N GLU A 333 16.47 1.21 -17.32
CA GLU A 333 16.62 2.01 -18.53
C GLU A 333 16.42 3.49 -18.19
N PRO A 334 17.28 4.39 -18.74
CA PRO A 334 17.16 5.82 -18.48
C PRO A 334 15.80 6.38 -18.87
N LEU A 335 15.22 7.17 -17.97
CA LEU A 335 13.96 7.88 -18.22
C LEU A 335 14.25 9.23 -18.87
N ASP A 336 13.57 9.50 -19.98
CA ASP A 336 13.68 10.78 -20.69
C ASP A 336 12.65 11.77 -20.14
N ALA A 337 13.08 12.63 -19.21
CA ALA A 337 12.25 13.73 -18.75
C ALA A 337 12.00 14.73 -19.89
N PRO A 338 10.76 15.19 -20.10
CA PRO A 338 10.49 16.23 -21.09
C PRO A 338 11.31 17.48 -20.76
N ALA A 339 11.95 18.09 -21.75
CA ALA A 339 12.70 19.31 -21.54
C ALA A 339 11.78 20.43 -21.01
N MET A 340 12.30 21.30 -20.13
CA MET A 340 11.56 22.48 -19.68
C MET A 340 11.09 23.33 -20.86
N ASP A 341 9.81 23.70 -20.86
CA ASP A 341 9.30 24.75 -21.74
C ASP A 341 9.44 26.10 -21.03
N THR A 342 10.49 26.82 -21.36
CA THR A 342 10.80 28.14 -20.81
C THR A 342 10.15 29.28 -21.59
N THR A 343 9.35 29.00 -22.60
CA THR A 343 8.66 30.01 -23.41
C THR A 343 7.37 30.51 -22.78
N VAL A 344 6.78 29.74 -21.86
CA VAL A 344 5.57 30.11 -21.15
C VAL A 344 5.90 31.03 -20.00
N THR A 345 5.31 32.22 -19.99
CA THR A 345 5.56 33.31 -19.01
C THR A 345 4.22 33.71 -18.35
N GLY A 346 4.30 34.56 -17.32
CA GLY A 346 3.13 34.99 -16.54
C GLY A 346 2.73 33.96 -15.46
N LEU A 347 1.73 34.33 -14.66
CA LEU A 347 1.12 33.43 -13.68
C LEU A 347 -0.21 32.96 -14.23
N TRP A 348 -0.43 31.66 -14.25
CA TRP A 348 -1.58 31.05 -14.88
C TRP A 348 -2.56 30.50 -13.85
N ASP A 349 -3.81 30.93 -13.91
CA ASP A 349 -4.87 30.30 -13.14
C ASP A 349 -5.03 28.82 -13.55
N CYS A 350 -5.31 27.96 -12.59
CA CYS A 350 -5.34 26.53 -12.87
C CYS A 350 -6.38 26.18 -13.97
N GLU A 351 -7.47 26.91 -14.04
CA GLU A 351 -8.52 26.72 -15.04
C GLU A 351 -8.09 27.06 -16.50
N ASP A 352 -7.04 27.87 -16.66
CA ASP A 352 -6.59 28.34 -17.99
C ASP A 352 -5.45 27.51 -18.59
N ILE A 353 -4.90 26.54 -17.86
CA ILE A 353 -3.70 25.82 -18.27
C ILE A 353 -4.00 24.77 -19.35
N LEU A 354 -5.08 24.00 -19.20
CA LEU A 354 -5.35 22.88 -20.09
C LEU A 354 -6.19 23.27 -21.31
N ASP A 355 -5.80 22.76 -22.46
CA ASP A 355 -6.62 22.78 -23.68
C ASP A 355 -7.47 21.50 -23.76
N LEU A 356 -8.68 21.55 -23.22
CA LEU A 356 -9.61 20.43 -23.24
C LEU A 356 -10.26 20.15 -24.60
N SER A 357 -9.87 20.82 -25.66
CA SER A 357 -10.21 20.41 -27.03
C SER A 357 -9.39 19.19 -27.48
N LEU A 358 -8.31 18.88 -26.78
CA LEU A 358 -7.46 17.69 -26.94
C LEU A 358 -7.95 16.56 -26.03
N PRO A 359 -7.64 15.28 -26.38
CA PRO A 359 -7.75 14.18 -25.42
C PRO A 359 -6.99 14.48 -24.14
N LEU A 360 -7.55 14.15 -22.97
CA LEU A 360 -6.98 14.54 -21.67
C LEU A 360 -5.48 14.19 -21.53
N GLY A 361 -5.10 12.98 -21.92
CA GLY A 361 -3.69 12.55 -21.86
C GLY A 361 -2.75 13.36 -22.75
N GLU A 362 -3.23 13.90 -23.88
CA GLU A 362 -2.46 14.80 -24.74
C GLU A 362 -2.37 16.21 -24.14
N ALA A 363 -3.49 16.73 -23.61
CA ALA A 363 -3.54 18.02 -22.94
C ALA A 363 -2.56 18.07 -21.74
N LEU A 364 -2.55 17.04 -20.91
CA LEU A 364 -1.62 16.92 -19.78
C LEU A 364 -0.17 16.91 -20.26
N ARG A 365 0.19 16.00 -21.17
CA ARG A 365 1.56 15.90 -21.70
C ARG A 365 2.06 17.20 -22.35
N ALA A 366 1.19 17.96 -22.96
CA ALA A 366 1.54 19.23 -23.59
C ALA A 366 1.92 20.33 -22.57
N ARG A 367 1.44 20.23 -21.33
CA ARG A 367 1.61 21.27 -20.31
C ARG A 367 2.62 20.93 -19.21
N ILE A 368 2.89 19.65 -18.96
CA ILE A 368 3.91 19.20 -17.99
C ILE A 368 5.27 19.90 -18.19
N PRO A 369 5.78 20.12 -19.42
CA PRO A 369 7.06 20.80 -19.62
C PRO A 369 7.13 22.23 -19.06
N ALA A 370 6.01 22.93 -18.98
CA ALA A 370 5.94 24.32 -18.49
C ALA A 370 5.49 24.41 -17.03
N PHE A 371 4.56 23.55 -16.60
CA PHE A 371 3.86 23.69 -15.33
C PHE A 371 4.13 22.55 -14.35
N GLY A 372 4.82 21.50 -14.77
CA GLY A 372 5.09 20.29 -13.98
C GLY A 372 3.87 19.39 -13.78
N GLY A 373 4.10 18.23 -13.18
CA GLY A 373 3.07 17.20 -12.99
C GLY A 373 1.95 17.66 -12.05
N LYS A 374 2.31 18.16 -10.85
CA LYS A 374 1.28 18.58 -9.86
C LYS A 374 0.44 19.76 -10.36
N GLY A 375 1.08 20.79 -10.93
CA GLY A 375 0.35 21.94 -11.46
C GLY A 375 -0.60 21.56 -12.59
N THR A 376 -0.15 20.67 -13.49
CA THR A 376 -0.96 20.19 -14.61
C THR A 376 -2.11 19.30 -14.17
N ASN A 377 -1.87 18.36 -13.23
CA ASN A 377 -2.92 17.49 -12.70
C ASN A 377 -3.94 18.27 -11.86
N MET A 378 -3.51 19.28 -11.09
CA MET A 378 -4.42 20.17 -10.37
C MET A 378 -5.30 20.96 -11.34
N SER A 379 -4.74 21.43 -12.44
CA SER A 379 -5.50 22.09 -13.51
C SER A 379 -6.55 21.16 -14.13
N ALA A 380 -6.28 19.86 -14.19
CA ALA A 380 -7.26 18.89 -14.65
C ALA A 380 -8.42 18.71 -13.65
N LEU A 381 -8.13 18.69 -12.35
CA LEU A 381 -9.14 18.56 -11.30
C LEU A 381 -10.18 19.69 -11.36
N VAL A 382 -9.78 20.92 -11.67
CA VAL A 382 -10.67 22.10 -11.76
C VAL A 382 -11.80 21.88 -12.79
N HIS A 383 -11.59 21.03 -13.79
CA HIS A 383 -12.55 20.78 -14.86
C HIS A 383 -13.48 19.58 -14.59
N ILE A 384 -13.37 18.90 -13.44
CA ILE A 384 -14.27 17.79 -13.11
C ILE A 384 -15.68 18.29 -12.77
N GLY A 385 -15.80 19.46 -12.13
CA GLY A 385 -17.06 20.08 -11.77
C GLY A 385 -17.38 20.03 -10.27
N GLU A 386 -18.66 20.18 -9.93
CA GLU A 386 -19.12 20.40 -8.55
C GLU A 386 -18.88 19.23 -7.59
N ASP A 387 -18.60 18.03 -8.12
CA ASP A 387 -18.30 16.85 -7.29
C ASP A 387 -16.92 16.90 -6.63
N VAL A 388 -16.04 17.81 -7.09
CA VAL A 388 -14.67 17.97 -6.59
C VAL A 388 -14.46 19.41 -6.12
N VAL A 389 -14.50 19.61 -4.82
CA VAL A 389 -14.23 20.93 -4.22
C VAL A 389 -12.73 21.17 -4.18
N LEU A 390 -12.31 22.33 -4.64
CA LEU A 390 -10.93 22.76 -4.74
C LEU A 390 -10.77 24.20 -4.26
N GLU A 391 -9.61 24.52 -3.69
CA GLU A 391 -9.22 25.91 -3.51
C GLU A 391 -8.80 26.55 -4.83
N PRO A 392 -9.07 27.84 -5.02
CA PRO A 392 -8.54 28.56 -6.16
C PRO A 392 -7.02 28.50 -6.17
N CYS A 393 -6.43 28.32 -7.35
CA CYS A 393 -5.00 28.14 -7.49
C CYS A 393 -4.46 28.78 -8.76
N PHE A 394 -3.16 29.07 -8.73
CA PHE A 394 -2.39 29.45 -9.91
C PHE A 394 -1.06 28.70 -9.96
N VAL A 395 -0.45 28.64 -11.15
CA VAL A 395 0.84 28.01 -11.34
C VAL A 395 1.86 29.01 -11.89
N THR A 396 3.03 29.04 -11.25
CA THR A 396 4.20 29.75 -11.75
C THR A 396 4.97 28.82 -12.68
N PRO A 397 5.12 29.14 -13.98
CA PRO A 397 5.81 28.29 -14.95
C PRO A 397 7.30 28.13 -14.64
N MET A 398 7.92 27.08 -15.19
CA MET A 398 9.36 26.80 -15.08
C MET A 398 10.26 27.88 -15.68
N HIS A 399 9.72 28.76 -16.52
CA HIS A 399 10.42 29.91 -17.05
C HIS A 399 11.16 30.69 -15.96
N TYR A 400 10.49 30.99 -14.85
CA TYR A 400 11.06 31.84 -13.80
C TYR A 400 12.16 31.13 -13.02
N TYR A 401 12.03 29.82 -12.78
CA TYR A 401 13.11 29.01 -12.22
C TYR A 401 14.33 29.02 -13.15
N ASN A 402 14.15 28.71 -14.43
CA ASN A 402 15.24 28.66 -15.37
C ASN A 402 15.91 30.03 -15.55
N ASN A 403 15.11 31.11 -15.61
CA ASN A 403 15.64 32.47 -15.68
C ASN A 403 16.50 32.81 -14.46
N HIS A 404 16.11 32.38 -13.25
CA HIS A 404 16.91 32.55 -12.04
C HIS A 404 18.23 31.79 -12.13
N MET A 405 18.19 30.53 -12.57
CA MET A 405 19.37 29.68 -12.73
C MET A 405 20.35 30.23 -13.79
N GLU A 406 19.85 30.75 -14.92
CA GLU A 406 20.64 31.30 -16.00
C GLU A 406 21.26 32.66 -15.63
N THR A 407 20.43 33.59 -15.13
CA THR A 407 20.84 34.98 -14.84
C THR A 407 21.96 35.04 -13.81
N HIS A 408 21.94 34.13 -12.83
CA HIS A 408 22.93 34.06 -11.77
C HIS A 408 24.05 33.04 -12.02
N GLY A 409 24.08 32.41 -13.21
CA GLY A 409 25.13 31.46 -13.59
C GLY A 409 25.11 30.15 -12.79
N LEU A 410 23.98 29.80 -12.17
CA LEU A 410 23.86 28.66 -11.29
C LEU A 410 23.94 27.30 -12.02
N TRP A 411 23.55 27.25 -13.31
CA TRP A 411 23.83 26.11 -14.18
C TRP A 411 25.33 25.85 -14.39
N LEU A 412 26.11 26.90 -14.57
CA LEU A 412 27.56 26.77 -14.68
C LEU A 412 28.19 26.36 -13.35
N ARG A 413 27.64 26.88 -12.25
CA ARG A 413 28.06 26.47 -10.90
C ARG A 413 27.82 25.00 -10.65
N TYR A 414 26.65 24.46 -11.00
CA TYR A 414 26.37 23.02 -10.92
C TYR A 414 27.39 22.20 -11.74
N ASP A 415 27.63 22.58 -12.97
CA ASP A 415 28.63 21.94 -13.84
C ASP A 415 30.07 21.98 -13.24
N GLU A 416 30.43 23.04 -12.53
CA GLU A 416 31.69 23.13 -11.79
C GLU A 416 31.74 22.15 -10.61
N LEU A 417 30.66 22.06 -9.84
CA LEU A 417 30.54 21.15 -8.67
C LEU A 417 30.65 19.70 -9.08
N THR A 418 30.01 19.29 -10.17
CA THR A 418 30.08 17.90 -10.68
C THR A 418 31.49 17.47 -11.09
N ARG A 419 32.41 18.42 -11.34
CA ARG A 419 33.83 18.16 -11.67
C ARG A 419 34.72 18.08 -10.43
N ALA A 420 34.20 18.29 -9.24
CA ALA A 420 34.98 18.15 -8.02
C ALA A 420 35.56 16.72 -7.90
N PRO A 421 36.85 16.57 -7.51
CA PRO A 421 37.49 15.26 -7.48
C PRO A 421 36.79 14.22 -6.55
N ASP A 422 36.08 14.73 -5.57
CA ASP A 422 35.37 13.98 -4.54
C ASP A 422 33.84 13.95 -4.77
N TRP A 423 33.36 14.39 -5.93
CA TRP A 423 31.93 14.34 -6.30
C TRP A 423 31.32 12.94 -6.21
N ALA A 424 32.11 11.91 -6.46
CA ALA A 424 31.64 10.53 -6.39
C ALA A 424 31.31 10.06 -4.95
N ASP A 425 31.82 10.74 -3.92
CA ASP A 425 31.47 10.49 -2.53
C ASP A 425 30.08 11.09 -2.24
N PRO A 426 29.07 10.29 -1.83
CA PRO A 426 27.72 10.77 -1.58
C PRO A 426 27.63 11.86 -0.51
N ARG A 427 28.45 11.78 0.55
CA ARG A 427 28.47 12.80 1.61
C ARG A 427 29.00 14.12 1.09
N ARG A 428 30.13 14.04 0.35
CA ARG A 428 30.72 15.25 -0.25
C ARG A 428 29.80 15.84 -1.31
N ARG A 429 29.14 15.01 -2.11
CA ARG A 429 28.13 15.46 -3.07
C ARG A 429 26.97 16.19 -2.39
N ALA A 430 26.45 15.66 -1.27
CA ALA A 430 25.40 16.31 -0.49
C ALA A 430 25.84 17.69 0.01
N GLU A 431 27.09 17.84 0.50
CA GLU A 431 27.66 19.14 0.89
C GLU A 431 27.73 20.11 -0.29
N LEU A 432 28.20 19.64 -1.46
CA LEU A 432 28.30 20.46 -2.68
C LEU A 432 26.93 20.88 -3.22
N LEU A 433 25.93 20.00 -3.13
CA LEU A 433 24.54 20.34 -3.47
C LEU A 433 23.98 21.37 -2.49
N ALA A 434 24.29 21.27 -1.20
CA ALA A 434 23.90 22.28 -0.22
C ALA A 434 24.58 23.65 -0.48
N GLU A 435 25.83 23.68 -0.98
CA GLU A 435 26.46 24.92 -1.46
C GLU A 435 25.65 25.56 -2.61
N LEU A 436 25.23 24.75 -3.60
CA LEU A 436 24.41 25.23 -4.72
C LEU A 436 23.04 25.75 -4.23
N GLN A 437 22.39 25.04 -3.32
CA GLN A 437 21.14 25.49 -2.72
C GLN A 437 21.29 26.83 -1.99
N ALA A 438 22.39 27.01 -1.25
CA ALA A 438 22.70 28.28 -0.58
C ALA A 438 22.92 29.40 -1.58
N GLU A 439 23.56 29.13 -2.71
CA GLU A 439 23.77 30.13 -3.79
C GLU A 439 22.44 30.48 -4.48
N ILE A 440 21.54 29.51 -4.73
CA ILE A 440 20.17 29.76 -5.23
C ILE A 440 19.41 30.69 -4.26
N MET A 441 19.49 30.41 -2.96
CA MET A 441 18.86 31.23 -1.92
C MET A 441 19.43 32.63 -1.79
N ALA A 442 20.75 32.79 -1.99
CA ALA A 442 21.43 34.09 -1.87
C ALA A 442 21.22 34.98 -3.09
N ALA A 443 20.98 34.40 -4.25
CA ALA A 443 20.75 35.17 -5.49
C ALA A 443 19.42 35.94 -5.39
N PRO A 444 19.36 37.24 -5.75
CA PRO A 444 18.13 38.02 -5.70
C PRO A 444 17.14 37.54 -6.75
N LEU A 445 15.86 37.49 -6.37
CA LEU A 445 14.78 37.17 -7.31
C LEU A 445 14.62 38.30 -8.35
N ASP A 446 14.19 37.96 -9.55
CA ASP A 446 13.85 38.97 -10.57
C ASP A 446 12.77 39.91 -10.01
N PRO A 447 13.03 41.23 -9.94
CA PRO A 447 12.09 42.16 -9.32
C PRO A 447 10.77 42.29 -10.08
N ASP A 448 10.77 42.09 -11.41
CA ASP A 448 9.54 42.13 -12.20
C ASP A 448 8.68 40.89 -11.92
N PHE A 449 9.29 39.72 -11.72
CA PHE A 449 8.59 38.52 -11.29
C PHE A 449 8.04 38.64 -9.86
N LEU A 450 8.84 39.18 -8.93
CA LEU A 450 8.38 39.39 -7.55
C LEU A 450 7.19 40.36 -7.51
N ALA A 451 7.24 41.45 -8.27
CA ALA A 451 6.13 42.40 -8.36
C ALA A 451 4.85 41.71 -8.92
N LEU A 452 5.00 40.89 -9.97
CA LEU A 452 3.91 40.13 -10.55
C LEU A 452 3.26 39.15 -9.52
N LEU A 453 4.08 38.51 -8.72
CA LEU A 453 3.62 37.58 -7.68
C LEU A 453 2.86 38.31 -6.56
N ILE A 454 3.38 39.45 -6.09
CA ILE A 454 2.74 40.30 -5.08
C ILE A 454 1.37 40.77 -5.61
N GLU A 455 1.32 41.30 -6.84
CA GLU A 455 0.10 41.79 -7.48
C GLU A 455 -0.95 40.67 -7.62
N LYS A 456 -0.55 39.47 -8.05
CA LYS A 456 -1.44 38.33 -8.20
C LYS A 456 -2.10 37.93 -6.87
N ILE A 457 -1.30 37.84 -5.80
CA ILE A 457 -1.80 37.47 -4.48
C ILE A 457 -2.67 38.56 -3.87
N ASP A 458 -2.30 39.85 -4.06
CA ASP A 458 -3.11 40.97 -3.59
C ASP A 458 -4.48 41.02 -4.29
N ALA A 459 -4.48 40.88 -5.63
CA ALA A 459 -5.68 41.07 -6.44
C ALA A 459 -6.66 39.88 -6.35
N ASP A 460 -6.18 38.65 -6.40
CA ASP A 460 -7.00 37.48 -6.61
C ASP A 460 -7.19 36.62 -5.34
N PHE A 461 -6.36 36.84 -4.30
CA PHE A 461 -6.34 36.02 -3.08
C PHE A 461 -6.44 36.84 -1.79
N ASP A 462 -6.81 38.13 -1.88
CA ASP A 462 -7.04 39.01 -0.73
C ASP A 462 -5.86 39.00 0.28
N GLN A 463 -4.63 39.01 -0.23
CA GLN A 463 -3.39 38.99 0.56
C GLN A 463 -3.23 37.73 1.45
N ALA A 464 -3.85 36.62 1.04
CA ALA A 464 -3.79 35.37 1.79
C ALA A 464 -2.34 34.85 1.92
N LYS A 465 -2.09 34.16 3.01
CA LYS A 465 -0.92 33.29 3.14
C LYS A 465 -1.01 32.16 2.13
N MET A 466 -0.01 32.02 1.29
CA MET A 466 -0.01 31.04 0.19
C MET A 466 0.86 29.84 0.49
N ARG A 467 0.41 28.67 0.02
CA ARG A 467 1.22 27.45 -0.04
C ARG A 467 1.79 27.29 -1.44
N PHE A 468 3.11 27.30 -1.56
CA PHE A 468 3.84 27.03 -2.80
C PHE A 468 4.24 25.55 -2.81
N ARG A 469 3.64 24.80 -3.71
CA ARG A 469 3.88 23.36 -3.87
C ARG A 469 4.81 23.10 -5.04
N SER A 470 5.80 22.24 -4.82
CA SER A 470 6.73 21.81 -5.88
C SER A 470 5.98 21.12 -7.02
N SER A 471 6.33 21.45 -8.26
CA SER A 471 5.77 20.84 -9.47
C SER A 471 6.87 20.73 -10.53
N THR A 472 7.43 19.52 -10.73
CA THR A 472 8.53 19.31 -11.68
C THR A 472 8.03 18.64 -12.96
N ASN A 473 8.77 18.81 -14.06
CA ASN A 473 8.54 18.11 -15.32
C ASN A 473 9.00 16.65 -15.30
N ALA A 474 9.66 16.24 -14.23
CA ALA A 474 10.09 14.86 -14.02
C ALA A 474 9.18 14.06 -13.08
N GLU A 475 8.16 14.67 -12.48
CA GLU A 475 7.17 13.95 -11.68
C GLU A 475 6.31 13.04 -12.57
N ASP A 476 5.95 11.87 -12.05
CA ASP A 476 5.08 10.88 -12.69
C ASP A 476 5.62 10.33 -14.04
N LEU A 477 6.94 10.13 -14.13
CA LEU A 477 7.58 9.48 -15.26
C LEU A 477 7.68 7.96 -15.03
N GLY A 478 6.74 7.20 -15.56
CA GLY A 478 6.75 5.75 -15.44
C GLY A 478 6.89 5.30 -13.97
N ASN A 479 8.01 4.65 -13.63
CA ASN A 479 8.28 4.19 -12.26
C ASN A 479 8.91 5.28 -11.36
N PHE A 480 9.20 6.47 -11.87
CA PHE A 480 9.70 7.60 -11.09
C PHE A 480 8.56 8.52 -10.66
N THR A 481 8.22 8.51 -9.38
CA THR A 481 7.07 9.28 -8.88
C THR A 481 7.41 10.68 -8.40
N GLY A 482 8.65 10.98 -8.09
CA GLY A 482 9.08 12.25 -7.50
C GLY A 482 8.46 12.58 -6.13
N ALA A 483 7.72 11.62 -5.55
CA ALA A 483 6.97 11.83 -4.31
C ALA A 483 7.91 12.06 -3.12
N GLY A 484 7.64 13.10 -2.33
CA GLY A 484 8.41 13.41 -1.12
C GLY A 484 9.84 13.91 -1.36
N LEU A 485 10.27 14.05 -2.63
CA LEU A 485 11.64 14.48 -2.97
C LEU A 485 11.84 15.99 -2.85
N TYR A 486 10.78 16.75 -3.07
CA TYR A 486 10.85 18.20 -3.19
C TYR A 486 10.10 18.89 -2.06
N THR A 487 10.55 20.09 -1.74
CA THR A 487 9.99 20.90 -0.66
C THR A 487 8.79 21.70 -1.13
N SER A 488 7.75 21.76 -0.30
CA SER A 488 6.64 22.71 -0.44
C SER A 488 6.59 23.61 0.79
N LYS A 489 6.40 24.92 0.60
CA LYS A 489 6.48 25.92 1.68
C LYS A 489 5.31 26.88 1.65
N SER A 490 4.98 27.43 2.83
CA SER A 490 4.02 28.53 2.93
C SER A 490 4.76 29.85 3.10
N GLY A 491 4.28 30.89 2.41
CA GLY A 491 4.80 32.25 2.48
C GLY A 491 3.68 33.24 2.80
N GLU A 492 4.01 34.19 3.68
CA GLU A 492 3.12 35.31 4.04
C GLU A 492 3.18 36.37 2.95
N TRP A 493 2.03 36.93 2.60
CA TRP A 493 2.01 38.11 1.76
C TRP A 493 2.45 39.35 2.56
N ASP A 494 3.33 40.14 1.99
CA ASP A 494 3.67 41.48 2.46
C ASP A 494 3.97 42.39 1.28
N PRO A 495 3.87 43.73 1.42
CA PRO A 495 4.09 44.66 0.32
C PRO A 495 5.53 44.66 -0.24
N THR A 496 6.49 44.10 0.48
CA THR A 496 7.89 43.98 0.04
C THR A 496 8.16 42.67 -0.67
N GLY A 497 7.35 41.65 -0.39
CA GLY A 497 7.48 40.29 -0.91
C GLY A 497 8.69 39.54 -0.35
N GLU A 498 9.26 39.95 0.79
CA GLU A 498 10.48 39.35 1.33
C GLU A 498 10.26 37.87 1.68
N ASP A 499 9.13 37.52 2.31
CA ASP A 499 8.83 36.14 2.66
C ASP A 499 8.42 35.32 1.44
N LEU A 500 7.73 35.92 0.47
CA LEU A 500 7.38 35.28 -0.80
C LEU A 500 8.64 34.94 -1.62
N GLU A 501 9.59 35.90 -1.75
CA GLU A 501 10.88 35.67 -2.41
C GLU A 501 11.62 34.48 -1.78
N LYS A 502 11.76 34.50 -0.46
CA LYS A 502 12.41 33.43 0.29
C LYS A 502 11.73 32.09 0.04
N THR A 503 10.40 32.05 0.17
CA THR A 503 9.60 30.84 0.02
C THR A 503 9.72 30.21 -1.37
N VAL A 504 9.60 31.01 -2.42
CA VAL A 504 9.74 30.53 -3.81
C VAL A 504 11.14 29.96 -4.04
N LYS A 505 12.19 30.66 -3.58
CA LYS A 505 13.57 30.18 -3.70
C LYS A 505 13.81 28.89 -2.91
N GLU A 506 13.21 28.71 -1.73
CA GLU A 506 13.29 27.45 -0.98
C GLU A 506 12.67 26.27 -1.77
N VAL A 507 11.52 26.50 -2.43
CA VAL A 507 10.92 25.49 -3.30
C VAL A 507 11.82 25.18 -4.49
N TRP A 508 12.38 26.19 -5.16
CA TRP A 508 13.30 26.02 -6.29
C TRP A 508 14.61 25.31 -5.90
N ALA A 509 15.21 25.69 -4.78
CA ALA A 509 16.41 25.05 -4.26
C ALA A 509 16.22 23.55 -3.98
N SER A 510 14.99 23.12 -3.69
CA SER A 510 14.69 21.72 -3.42
C SER A 510 14.87 20.77 -4.61
N VAL A 511 14.97 21.28 -5.84
CA VAL A 511 15.42 20.49 -7.01
C VAL A 511 16.77 19.81 -6.72
N TRP A 512 17.60 20.48 -5.93
CA TRP A 512 18.95 20.05 -5.59
C TRP A 512 19.05 19.39 -4.22
N ASN A 513 17.92 18.96 -3.62
CA ASN A 513 17.95 18.09 -2.46
C ASN A 513 18.79 16.84 -2.79
N PRO A 514 19.70 16.41 -1.91
CA PRO A 514 20.56 15.25 -2.16
C PRO A 514 19.77 14.03 -2.58
N ARG A 515 18.68 13.74 -1.88
CA ARG A 515 17.78 12.62 -2.19
C ARG A 515 17.15 12.75 -3.58
N ALA A 516 16.66 13.94 -3.94
CA ALA A 516 16.06 14.16 -5.26
C ALA A 516 17.11 13.99 -6.38
N TRP A 517 18.36 14.40 -6.11
CA TRP A 517 19.47 14.20 -7.03
C TRP A 517 19.80 12.71 -7.20
N GLU A 518 19.95 11.95 -6.10
CA GLU A 518 20.25 10.52 -6.11
C GLU A 518 19.18 9.71 -6.84
N GLU A 519 17.91 10.01 -6.63
CA GLU A 519 16.82 9.32 -7.32
C GLU A 519 16.82 9.58 -8.82
N ARG A 520 17.05 10.82 -9.24
CA ARG A 520 17.19 11.13 -10.68
C ARG A 520 18.41 10.45 -11.30
N GLU A 521 19.54 10.40 -10.59
CA GLU A 521 20.75 9.70 -11.04
C GLU A 521 20.48 8.18 -11.22
N TYR A 522 19.79 7.56 -10.26
CA TYR A 522 19.38 6.16 -10.37
C TYR A 522 18.58 5.87 -11.64
N TRP A 523 17.62 6.72 -11.96
CA TRP A 523 16.77 6.59 -13.14
C TRP A 523 17.39 7.16 -14.41
N GLY A 524 18.63 7.63 -14.37
CA GLY A 524 19.34 8.21 -15.51
C GLY A 524 18.68 9.46 -16.08
N ILE A 525 17.95 10.22 -15.25
CA ILE A 525 17.30 11.47 -15.65
C ILE A 525 18.35 12.59 -15.70
N ASP A 526 18.41 13.30 -16.81
CA ASP A 526 19.29 14.46 -16.97
C ASP A 526 18.87 15.60 -16.04
N HIS A 527 19.71 15.87 -15.02
CA HIS A 527 19.46 16.89 -14.01
C HIS A 527 19.27 18.30 -14.59
N THR A 528 19.92 18.59 -15.72
CA THR A 528 19.85 19.92 -16.35
C THR A 528 18.54 20.16 -17.12
N ARG A 529 17.77 19.10 -17.35
CA ARG A 529 16.46 19.17 -18.01
C ARG A 529 15.30 19.28 -17.01
N VAL A 530 15.58 19.12 -15.71
CA VAL A 530 14.54 19.16 -14.66
C VAL A 530 14.41 20.57 -14.11
N GLY A 531 13.19 21.09 -14.16
CA GLY A 531 12.83 22.41 -13.64
C GLY A 531 11.81 22.34 -12.51
N MET A 532 11.53 23.49 -11.92
CA MET A 532 10.59 23.66 -10.85
C MET A 532 9.58 24.76 -11.18
N ALA A 533 8.36 24.36 -11.49
CA ALA A 533 7.19 25.22 -11.40
C ALA A 533 6.64 25.20 -9.96
N THR A 534 5.82 26.18 -9.59
CA THR A 534 5.14 26.16 -8.29
C THR A 534 3.63 26.25 -8.47
N LEU A 535 2.91 25.26 -7.95
CA LEU A 535 1.47 25.31 -7.76
C LEU A 535 1.18 26.07 -6.45
N SER A 536 0.41 27.13 -6.54
CA SER A 536 0.13 28.04 -5.42
C SER A 536 -1.35 28.12 -5.11
N ASN A 537 -1.71 27.92 -3.83
CA ASN A 537 -3.08 28.05 -3.32
C ASN A 537 -3.05 28.63 -1.90
N PRO A 538 -4.16 29.19 -1.38
CA PRO A 538 -4.23 29.64 0.01
C PRO A 538 -3.87 28.54 1.01
N THR A 539 -3.21 28.91 2.10
CA THR A 539 -2.92 28.00 3.21
C THR A 539 -4.19 27.80 4.02
N PHE A 540 -4.45 26.56 4.45
CA PHE A 540 -5.50 26.30 5.43
C PHE A 540 -4.95 26.50 6.82
N ASP A 541 -5.75 27.10 7.68
CA ASP A 541 -5.50 27.17 9.13
C ASP A 541 -6.67 26.46 9.84
N GLY A 542 -6.36 25.43 10.64
CA GLY A 542 -7.33 24.77 11.50
C GLY A 542 -8.23 23.77 10.78
N GLU A 543 -7.66 22.91 9.93
CA GLU A 543 -8.39 21.79 9.34
C GLU A 543 -8.93 20.82 10.39
N ASP A 544 -10.15 20.30 10.16
CA ASP A 544 -10.79 19.29 11.02
C ASP A 544 -10.09 17.94 10.89
N ALA A 545 -9.73 17.58 9.66
CA ALA A 545 -9.01 16.35 9.31
C ALA A 545 -8.21 16.54 8.02
N ASN A 546 -7.23 15.66 7.81
CA ASN A 546 -6.52 15.52 6.55
C ASN A 546 -6.35 14.05 6.20
N GLY A 547 -6.07 13.75 4.94
CA GLY A 547 -5.90 12.39 4.51
C GLY A 547 -5.32 12.21 3.13
N VAL A 548 -5.00 10.96 2.85
CA VAL A 548 -4.69 10.45 1.53
C VAL A 548 -5.72 9.40 1.14
N ALA A 549 -6.07 9.33 -0.13
CA ALA A 549 -6.99 8.30 -0.60
C ALA A 549 -6.59 7.80 -1.99
N VAL A 550 -6.76 6.50 -2.20
CA VAL A 550 -6.54 5.83 -3.48
C VAL A 550 -7.89 5.41 -4.05
N THR A 551 -8.11 5.71 -5.32
CA THR A 551 -9.37 5.37 -6.01
C THR A 551 -9.46 3.89 -6.40
N GLY A 552 -8.79 3.04 -5.68
CA GLY A 552 -8.77 1.59 -5.80
C GLY A 552 -8.40 0.93 -4.47
N ASN A 553 -8.60 -0.37 -4.38
CA ASN A 553 -8.26 -1.15 -3.21
C ASN A 553 -6.76 -1.53 -3.26
N VAL A 554 -5.97 -0.93 -2.38
CA VAL A 554 -4.50 -1.17 -2.33
C VAL A 554 -4.15 -2.57 -1.82
N PHE A 555 -5.09 -3.28 -1.19
CA PHE A 555 -4.94 -4.66 -0.73
C PHE A 555 -5.33 -5.69 -1.79
N ASP A 556 -6.06 -5.26 -2.83
CA ASP A 556 -6.45 -6.10 -3.95
C ASP A 556 -6.12 -5.43 -5.28
N THR A 557 -4.90 -5.63 -5.74
CA THR A 557 -4.42 -5.10 -7.03
C THR A 557 -4.98 -5.87 -8.24
N SER A 558 -5.73 -6.97 -8.01
CA SER A 558 -6.46 -7.65 -9.09
C SER A 558 -7.65 -6.84 -9.59
N GLY A 559 -8.08 -5.82 -8.83
CA GLY A 559 -9.25 -5.00 -9.11
C GLY A 559 -10.58 -5.74 -8.88
N LEU A 560 -10.55 -6.88 -8.21
CA LEU A 560 -11.72 -7.70 -7.94
C LEU A 560 -12.54 -7.17 -6.77
N GLU A 561 -11.92 -6.44 -5.85
CA GLU A 561 -12.58 -5.75 -4.73
C GLU A 561 -12.65 -4.24 -4.97
N PRO A 562 -13.75 -3.70 -5.53
CA PRO A 562 -13.85 -2.29 -5.90
C PRO A 562 -14.11 -1.42 -4.67
N ALA A 563 -13.11 -1.17 -3.86
CA ALA A 563 -13.15 -0.23 -2.75
C ALA A 563 -12.17 0.93 -2.99
N PHE A 564 -12.49 2.10 -2.43
CA PHE A 564 -11.50 3.17 -2.25
C PHE A 564 -10.75 2.90 -0.94
N TYR A 565 -9.43 3.05 -0.96
CA TYR A 565 -8.62 3.06 0.25
C TYR A 565 -8.47 4.49 0.74
N ILE A 566 -8.80 4.73 2.00
CA ILE A 566 -8.71 6.05 2.62
C ILE A 566 -7.89 5.91 3.89
N ASN A 567 -6.95 6.83 4.09
CA ASN A 567 -6.19 6.95 5.32
C ASN A 567 -6.34 8.39 5.83
N ALA A 568 -6.92 8.58 7.03
CA ALA A 568 -7.31 9.87 7.56
C ALA A 568 -6.83 10.09 8.99
N GLN A 569 -6.53 11.35 9.33
CA GLN A 569 -6.15 11.76 10.67
C GLN A 569 -6.76 13.11 11.05
N ILE A 570 -7.03 13.28 12.33
CA ILE A 570 -7.62 14.51 12.86
C ILE A 570 -6.63 15.68 12.80
N GLY A 571 -7.12 16.85 12.40
CA GLY A 571 -6.38 18.11 12.35
C GLY A 571 -5.19 18.06 11.36
N GLU A 572 -4.11 18.74 11.72
CA GLU A 572 -2.87 18.83 10.91
C GLU A 572 -1.90 17.66 11.14
N ASN A 573 -2.32 16.61 11.86
CA ASN A 573 -1.44 15.48 12.13
C ASN A 573 -1.11 14.70 10.88
N SER A 574 0.15 14.32 10.72
CA SER A 574 0.60 13.60 9.54
C SER A 574 -0.07 12.23 9.40
N VAL A 575 -0.58 11.95 8.21
CA VAL A 575 -1.21 10.69 7.82
C VAL A 575 -0.18 9.72 7.24
N VAL A 576 0.68 10.22 6.36
CA VAL A 576 1.68 9.40 5.66
C VAL A 576 2.84 9.03 6.59
N LEU A 577 3.20 9.94 7.48
CA LEU A 577 4.28 9.77 8.46
C LEU A 577 3.76 10.13 9.86
N PRO A 578 2.88 9.30 10.45
CA PRO A 578 2.38 9.57 11.79
C PRO A 578 3.52 9.57 12.82
N ALA A 579 3.37 10.38 13.86
CA ALA A 579 4.35 10.39 14.95
C ALA A 579 4.42 8.99 15.62
N PRO A 580 5.58 8.60 16.19
CA PRO A 580 5.74 7.28 16.81
C PRO A 580 4.63 7.00 17.83
N GLY A 581 3.96 5.86 17.67
CA GLY A 581 2.85 5.44 18.51
C GLY A 581 1.49 6.02 18.13
N HIS A 582 1.39 6.83 17.09
CA HIS A 582 0.11 7.30 16.56
C HIS A 582 -0.37 6.35 15.44
N THR A 583 -1.66 6.05 15.47
CA THR A 583 -2.39 5.32 14.43
C THR A 583 -3.38 6.25 13.74
N THR A 584 -3.81 5.89 12.55
CA THR A 584 -4.74 6.65 11.70
C THR A 584 -5.99 5.84 11.44
N ASP A 585 -7.09 6.47 11.04
CA ASP A 585 -8.22 5.75 10.47
C ASP A 585 -7.83 5.23 9.08
N GLN A 586 -7.75 3.90 8.95
CA GLN A 586 -7.53 3.22 7.66
C GLN A 586 -8.83 2.55 7.25
N ILE A 587 -9.32 2.93 6.07
CA ILE A 587 -10.69 2.63 5.67
C ILE A 587 -10.70 2.01 4.26
N LEU A 588 -11.46 0.94 4.08
CA LEU A 588 -11.95 0.52 2.78
C LEU A 588 -13.39 1.03 2.61
N TYR A 589 -13.62 1.86 1.62
CA TYR A 589 -14.93 2.43 1.34
C TYR A 589 -15.48 1.91 0.03
N TYR A 590 -16.49 1.06 0.11
CA TYR A 590 -17.16 0.45 -1.04
C TYR A 590 -18.25 1.37 -1.62
N TYR A 591 -17.83 2.58 -2.02
CA TYR A 591 -18.71 3.66 -2.47
C TYR A 591 -19.69 3.24 -3.58
N ASN A 592 -19.22 2.47 -4.57
CA ASN A 592 -20.02 2.04 -5.71
C ASN A 592 -20.88 0.78 -5.43
N MET A 593 -20.89 0.28 -4.18
CA MET A 593 -21.65 -0.89 -3.78
C MET A 593 -23.00 -0.52 -3.15
N PRO A 594 -24.03 -1.40 -3.25
CA PRO A 594 -25.27 -1.21 -2.53
C PRO A 594 -25.07 -1.07 -1.02
N GLY A 595 -25.61 -0.01 -0.42
CA GLY A 595 -25.46 0.27 1.00
C GLY A 595 -24.13 0.92 1.38
N GLN A 596 -23.20 1.07 0.43
CA GLN A 596 -21.94 1.77 0.57
C GLN A 596 -21.19 1.38 1.86
N PRO A 597 -20.81 0.10 2.03
CA PRO A 597 -20.12 -0.35 3.23
C PRO A 597 -18.83 0.43 3.49
N VAL A 598 -18.62 0.76 4.76
CA VAL A 598 -17.38 1.41 5.25
C VAL A 598 -16.72 0.44 6.22
N VAL A 599 -15.50 0.04 5.93
CA VAL A 599 -14.75 -0.93 6.73
C VAL A 599 -13.50 -0.26 7.29
N TYR A 600 -13.44 -0.17 8.60
CA TYR A 600 -12.26 0.34 9.31
C TYR A 600 -11.29 -0.80 9.56
N ILE A 601 -10.14 -0.76 8.89
CA ILE A 601 -9.02 -1.71 9.11
C ILE A 601 -8.31 -1.35 10.40
N ASN A 602 -8.17 -0.04 10.65
CA ASN A 602 -7.55 0.52 11.85
C ASN A 602 -8.25 1.82 12.25
N HIS A 603 -8.17 2.20 13.53
CA HIS A 603 -8.67 3.47 14.04
C HIS A 603 -7.55 4.39 14.51
N SER A 604 -7.79 5.69 14.38
CA SER A 604 -6.91 6.69 14.98
C SER A 604 -6.95 6.61 16.50
N ASN A 605 -5.78 6.59 17.13
CA ASN A 605 -5.68 6.69 18.58
C ASN A 605 -5.60 8.14 19.08
N LEU A 606 -5.75 9.13 18.20
CA LEU A 606 -5.85 10.54 18.56
C LEU A 606 -7.29 11.02 18.79
N ILE A 607 -8.28 10.15 18.57
CA ILE A 607 -9.69 10.38 18.83
C ILE A 607 -10.18 9.46 19.96
N ARG A 608 -11.43 9.62 20.40
CA ARG A 608 -11.98 8.73 21.43
C ARG A 608 -12.30 7.37 20.84
N GLU A 609 -12.12 6.33 21.65
CA GLU A 609 -12.55 4.98 21.29
C GLU A 609 -14.04 4.96 20.89
N GLY A 610 -14.31 4.42 19.70
CA GLY A 610 -15.64 4.37 19.09
C GLY A 610 -16.04 5.60 18.26
N ASP A 611 -15.24 6.67 18.25
CA ASP A 611 -15.39 7.78 17.30
C ASP A 611 -14.62 7.49 16.00
N THR A 612 -14.90 8.25 14.93
CA THR A 612 -14.19 8.21 13.65
C THR A 612 -13.64 9.57 13.31
N VAL A 613 -12.53 9.62 12.57
CA VAL A 613 -11.90 10.88 12.12
C VAL A 613 -12.83 11.65 11.20
N MET A 614 -13.55 10.94 10.33
CA MET A 614 -14.51 11.53 9.39
C MET A 614 -15.94 11.06 9.70
N SER A 615 -16.89 11.95 9.55
CA SER A 615 -18.32 11.60 9.58
C SER A 615 -18.75 10.86 8.31
N ASN A 616 -19.89 10.17 8.37
CA ASN A 616 -20.47 9.51 7.19
C ASN A 616 -20.78 10.50 6.04
N ALA A 617 -21.10 11.75 6.35
CA ALA A 617 -21.36 12.77 5.34
C ALA A 617 -20.08 13.19 4.61
N GLU A 618 -19.00 13.37 5.34
CA GLU A 618 -17.67 13.67 4.79
C GLU A 618 -17.10 12.50 4.00
N LEU A 619 -17.26 11.25 4.49
CA LEU A 619 -16.89 10.06 3.73
C LEU A 619 -17.67 9.94 2.41
N TYR A 620 -18.97 10.26 2.44
CA TYR A 620 -19.78 10.25 1.22
C TYR A 620 -19.32 11.32 0.23
N ALA A 621 -19.04 12.54 0.71
CA ALA A 621 -18.51 13.62 -0.12
C ALA A 621 -17.15 13.25 -0.72
N LEU A 622 -16.25 12.67 0.10
CA LEU A 622 -14.97 12.16 -0.38
C LEU A 622 -15.15 11.06 -1.43
N GLY A 623 -16.02 10.09 -1.18
CA GLY A 623 -16.31 9.01 -2.12
C GLY A 623 -16.83 9.53 -3.46
N THR A 624 -17.67 10.58 -3.44
CA THR A 624 -18.17 11.25 -4.65
C THR A 624 -17.02 11.90 -5.44
N ALA A 625 -16.13 12.60 -4.74
CA ALA A 625 -14.96 13.21 -5.37
C ALA A 625 -14.00 12.16 -5.94
N LEU A 626 -13.73 11.08 -5.20
CA LEU A 626 -12.85 9.99 -5.66
C LEU A 626 -13.42 9.28 -6.90
N ASP A 627 -14.71 9.01 -6.95
CA ASP A 627 -15.36 8.40 -8.10
C ASP A 627 -15.31 9.30 -9.34
N ALA A 628 -15.54 10.61 -9.16
CA ALA A 628 -15.42 11.60 -10.22
C ALA A 628 -13.99 11.70 -10.75
N ILE A 629 -12.98 11.75 -9.85
CA ILE A 629 -11.55 11.77 -10.19
C ILE A 629 -11.17 10.49 -10.94
N HIS A 630 -11.56 9.32 -10.43
CA HIS A 630 -11.28 8.03 -11.06
C HIS A 630 -11.78 7.98 -12.49
N LYS A 631 -13.03 8.37 -12.72
CA LYS A 631 -13.66 8.37 -14.05
C LYS A 631 -13.02 9.39 -14.99
N PHE A 632 -12.74 10.59 -14.49
CA PHE A 632 -12.17 11.67 -15.30
C PHE A 632 -10.77 11.33 -15.83
N PHE A 633 -9.88 10.82 -14.98
CA PHE A 633 -8.52 10.50 -15.37
C PHE A 633 -8.36 9.15 -16.07
N TYR A 634 -9.41 8.33 -16.14
CA TYR A 634 -9.36 7.01 -16.78
C TYR A 634 -8.86 7.08 -18.23
N GLU A 635 -9.31 8.07 -19.00
CA GLU A 635 -8.88 8.25 -20.40
C GLU A 635 -7.37 8.52 -20.51
N ALA A 636 -6.80 9.24 -19.55
CA ALA A 636 -5.38 9.60 -19.56
C ALA A 636 -4.47 8.46 -19.06
N TYR A 637 -4.89 7.72 -18.04
CA TYR A 637 -4.04 6.79 -17.29
C TYR A 637 -4.56 5.35 -17.24
N GLY A 638 -5.86 5.13 -17.45
CA GLY A 638 -6.50 3.81 -17.29
C GLY A 638 -6.50 2.91 -18.52
N THR A 639 -6.04 3.39 -19.69
CA THR A 639 -6.23 2.70 -20.98
C THR A 639 -5.18 1.62 -21.27
N SER A 640 -4.14 1.48 -20.48
CA SER A 640 -3.05 0.52 -20.69
C SER A 640 -3.38 -0.94 -20.34
N GLY A 641 -4.56 -1.18 -19.78
CA GLY A 641 -5.01 -2.49 -19.30
C GLY A 641 -4.27 -2.90 -18.02
N GLY A 642 -5.03 -3.31 -17.07
CA GLY A 642 -4.50 -3.62 -15.75
C GLY A 642 -5.27 -2.83 -14.69
N PHE A 643 -4.88 -2.82 -13.38
CA PHE A 643 -5.52 -2.03 -12.35
C PHE A 643 -5.20 -0.56 -12.53
N TYR A 644 -6.09 0.29 -12.44
CA TYR A 644 -5.95 1.72 -12.51
C TYR A 644 -6.48 2.36 -11.23
N ALA A 645 -5.69 3.21 -10.64
CA ALA A 645 -6.12 4.03 -9.50
C ALA A 645 -5.42 5.40 -9.52
N MET A 646 -6.03 6.38 -8.89
CA MET A 646 -5.45 7.70 -8.61
C MET A 646 -5.13 7.79 -7.12
N ASP A 647 -3.94 8.29 -6.80
CA ASP A 647 -3.51 8.70 -5.46
C ASP A 647 -3.89 10.17 -5.25
N THR A 648 -4.58 10.46 -4.16
CA THR A 648 -5.15 11.78 -3.89
C THR A 648 -4.82 12.25 -2.47
N GLU A 649 -4.69 13.56 -2.30
CA GLU A 649 -4.63 14.22 -1.01
C GLU A 649 -5.89 15.06 -0.79
N PHE A 650 -6.43 15.04 0.42
CA PHE A 650 -7.60 15.83 0.78
C PHE A 650 -7.48 16.43 2.19
N LYS A 651 -8.33 17.41 2.46
CA LYS A 651 -8.55 18.00 3.78
C LYS A 651 -10.03 18.11 4.04
N VAL A 652 -10.39 18.13 5.32
CA VAL A 652 -11.73 18.50 5.77
C VAL A 652 -11.61 19.84 6.50
N VAL A 653 -12.36 20.83 6.06
CA VAL A 653 -12.35 22.18 6.61
C VAL A 653 -13.80 22.62 6.81
N ASP A 654 -14.18 22.95 8.04
CA ASP A 654 -15.57 23.30 8.40
C ASP A 654 -16.61 22.25 7.91
N GLY A 655 -16.23 20.96 7.91
CA GLY A 655 -17.04 19.85 7.45
C GLY A 655 -17.12 19.67 5.91
N GLU A 656 -16.38 20.46 5.15
CA GLU A 656 -16.28 20.33 3.68
C GLU A 656 -15.01 19.60 3.28
N VAL A 657 -15.14 18.62 2.37
CA VAL A 657 -14.00 17.87 1.84
C VAL A 657 -13.40 18.62 0.66
N VAL A 658 -12.13 19.04 0.80
CA VAL A 658 -11.39 19.79 -0.22
C VAL A 658 -10.24 18.93 -0.76
N MET A 659 -10.23 18.67 -2.05
CA MET A 659 -9.15 17.93 -2.71
C MET A 659 -7.93 18.84 -2.92
N LYS A 660 -6.74 18.27 -2.71
CA LYS A 660 -5.47 19.03 -2.75
C LYS A 660 -4.55 18.58 -3.87
N GLN A 661 -4.68 17.35 -4.31
CA GLN A 661 -3.82 16.75 -5.32
C GLN A 661 -4.46 15.47 -5.85
N ALA A 662 -4.20 15.15 -7.12
CA ALA A 662 -4.40 13.82 -7.67
C ALA A 662 -3.23 13.49 -8.62
N ARG A 663 -2.81 12.22 -8.60
CA ARG A 663 -1.80 11.69 -9.52
C ARG A 663 -2.06 10.20 -9.76
N PRO A 664 -1.53 9.60 -10.83
CA PRO A 664 -1.57 8.16 -10.98
C PRO A 664 -0.97 7.45 -9.76
N TYR A 665 -1.62 6.40 -9.28
CA TYR A 665 -1.10 5.61 -8.17
C TYR A 665 0.18 4.87 -8.60
N PRO A 666 1.32 5.05 -7.90
CA PRO A 666 2.57 4.38 -8.24
C PRO A 666 2.49 2.88 -7.91
N GLY A 667 3.13 2.04 -8.69
CA GLY A 667 3.14 0.57 -8.51
C GLY A 667 2.34 -0.18 -9.56
N TRP A 668 1.78 0.53 -10.49
CA TRP A 668 0.80 0.01 -11.44
C TRP A 668 1.35 -0.39 -12.82
N ASN A 669 2.47 0.15 -13.26
CA ASN A 669 3.04 -0.11 -14.59
C ASN A 669 4.12 -1.20 -14.62
N SER A 670 4.24 -2.07 -13.62
CA SER A 670 5.25 -3.14 -13.60
C SER A 670 4.81 -4.43 -14.32
N GLY A 671 3.74 -4.39 -15.09
CA GLY A 671 3.24 -5.50 -15.89
C GLY A 671 3.30 -5.19 -17.38
N GLY A 672 4.48 -5.06 -17.95
CA GLY A 672 4.69 -4.94 -19.38
C GLY A 672 5.89 -5.75 -19.80
#